data_7fd1f893fc55a650eccc3393d245c744
#
_entry.id   7fd1f893fc55a650eccc3393d245c744
#
_cell.length_a   1.000
_cell.length_b   1.000
_cell.length_c   1.000
_cell.angle_alpha   90.00
_cell.angle_beta   90.00
_cell.angle_gamma   90.00
#
_symmetry.space_group_name_H-M   'P 1'
#
loop_
_entity.id
_entity.type
_entity.pdbx_description
1 polymer ?
#
loop_
_entity_poly.entity_id
_entity_poly.type
_entity_poly.pdbx_seq_one_letter_code
_entity_poly.pdbx_strand_id
1 'polypeptide(L)'
;MTTNNSNIQEINSGTPPVSPLQILKTYFGYDSFREGQGEIIDTILSGRDALAIMPTGAGKSLCYQVPALLLPGITLVVSPLISLMQDQVKSLNEAGIHAAYINSSLTEGQINKALSFAARGVYKIIYVAPERLETASFLSFALHTPISMVTVDEAHCISQWGQDFRPSYLKIIDFVEQLPGNPIISAFTATATEVVKNDIARILKLKNPNIVVTGFDRENLYYQVEHLTGKQKDIFIQNYIETHPNESGIIYCATRKNVDTLYEKLLKQGVSVTRYHAGMSNDIRKKSQDDFIYDRAQVVIATNAFGMGIDKSNVRFVIHYNMPQSMENYYQEAGRAGRDGEPAKCILLFSTQDVMISKLLLGSKDFEGMDFQEIEQVKHQDSRRLQLMEGYCMTTSCLRNYILEYFGETTHQPCDNCGNCHQEFEELDMTLDAKWVVGCITEMRGRYGQALVIGTLLGSKKARLKDIGATSYNCYGQLENRTEADLRLLISQMIRMGYITQTEGEYSVLKAGNIADLQNKNTKIIIKKFKEKEKISTTKKHKTPFKKDSFSASTESSSTDSTATNSSHNSALFEALRQLRLQIAKEESVPPYIVFTDRTLIDMCSKLPQNEDEMLNVSGVGQNKLKKYGQRFLQEISAFQSANH
;
A
#
# COMPACT_ATOMS: atom_id res chain seq x y z
N MET A 1 -43.56 32.25 -54.32
CA MET A 1 -44.66 32.44 -53.36
C MET A 1 -44.34 31.62 -52.15
N THR A 2 -43.96 32.35 -51.11
CA THR A 2 -44.25 32.22 -49.67
C THR A 2 -43.82 30.93 -49.02
N THR A 3 -42.65 30.92 -48.42
CA THR A 3 -42.32 31.08 -46.94
C THR A 3 -43.21 30.28 -46.00
N ASN A 4 -42.62 29.36 -45.32
CA ASN A 4 -42.88 29.22 -43.90
C ASN A 4 -41.60 28.70 -43.16
N ASN A 5 -40.94 29.66 -42.55
CA ASN A 5 -40.05 29.46 -41.42
C ASN A 5 -40.89 29.04 -40.21
N SER A 6 -40.64 27.90 -39.62
CA SER A 6 -41.13 27.58 -38.28
C SER A 6 -39.95 27.29 -37.36
N ASN A 7 -39.66 28.26 -36.54
CA ASN A 7 -39.00 28.29 -35.24
C ASN A 7 -38.68 26.93 -34.64
N ILE A 8 -37.40 26.60 -34.63
CA ILE A 8 -36.83 25.73 -33.59
C ILE A 8 -36.54 26.64 -32.40
N GLN A 9 -37.44 26.67 -31.44
CA GLN A 9 -37.20 27.26 -30.13
C GLN A 9 -36.06 26.48 -29.47
N GLU A 10 -34.93 27.15 -29.29
CA GLU A 10 -33.92 26.78 -28.31
C GLU A 10 -34.58 26.72 -26.94
N ILE A 11 -34.74 25.53 -26.41
CA ILE A 11 -35.07 25.32 -24.99
C ILE A 11 -33.75 25.55 -24.24
N ASN A 12 -33.48 26.79 -23.89
CA ASN A 12 -32.53 27.17 -22.88
C ASN A 12 -33.08 26.72 -21.51
N SER A 13 -32.85 25.47 -21.15
CA SER A 13 -33.07 25.02 -19.77
C SER A 13 -31.92 25.55 -18.91
N GLY A 14 -32.17 26.70 -18.28
CA GLY A 14 -31.23 27.38 -17.38
C GLY A 14 -31.00 26.65 -16.04
N THR A 15 -30.68 25.36 -16.07
CA THR A 15 -30.08 24.69 -14.94
C THR A 15 -28.56 24.90 -15.02
N PRO A 16 -27.93 25.48 -14.00
CA PRO A 16 -26.48 25.65 -14.02
C PRO A 16 -25.79 24.29 -14.22
N PRO A 17 -24.66 24.23 -14.97
CA PRO A 17 -23.94 22.98 -15.16
C PRO A 17 -23.58 22.34 -13.83
N VAL A 18 -23.87 21.06 -13.68
CA VAL A 18 -23.58 20.30 -12.45
C VAL A 18 -22.08 20.37 -12.17
N SER A 19 -21.71 20.87 -11.00
CA SER A 19 -20.29 21.03 -10.63
C SER A 19 -19.68 19.70 -10.16
N PRO A 20 -18.35 19.52 -10.27
CA PRO A 20 -17.67 18.35 -9.72
C PRO A 20 -17.93 18.14 -8.22
N LEU A 21 -18.03 19.22 -7.43
CA LEU A 21 -18.37 19.15 -5.99
C LEU A 21 -19.79 18.66 -5.74
N GLN A 22 -20.75 19.04 -6.61
CA GLN A 22 -22.11 18.50 -6.52
C GLN A 22 -22.16 17.01 -6.77
N ILE A 23 -21.42 16.51 -7.78
CA ILE A 23 -21.26 15.07 -8.03
C ILE A 23 -20.65 14.38 -6.81
N LEU A 24 -19.56 14.94 -6.27
CA LEU A 24 -18.88 14.41 -5.10
C LEU A 24 -19.85 14.30 -3.90
N LYS A 25 -20.62 15.34 -3.61
CA LYS A 25 -21.58 15.33 -2.50
C LYS A 25 -22.73 14.36 -2.74
N THR A 26 -23.32 14.39 -3.94
CA THR A 26 -24.53 13.62 -4.26
C THR A 26 -24.28 12.10 -4.22
N TYR A 27 -23.20 11.64 -4.86
CA TYR A 27 -22.95 10.21 -5.02
C TYR A 27 -22.04 9.63 -3.94
N PHE A 28 -21.06 10.41 -3.46
CA PHE A 28 -20.03 9.92 -2.55
C PHE A 28 -20.14 10.47 -1.12
N GLY A 29 -20.92 11.54 -0.91
CA GLY A 29 -21.19 12.10 0.42
C GLY A 29 -20.03 12.91 1.02
N TYR A 30 -19.12 13.45 0.19
CA TYR A 30 -18.01 14.29 0.63
C TYR A 30 -18.23 15.75 0.23
N ASP A 31 -17.86 16.69 1.11
CA ASP A 31 -18.07 18.13 0.91
C ASP A 31 -16.89 18.80 0.18
N SER A 32 -15.73 18.18 0.17
CA SER A 32 -14.51 18.72 -0.45
C SER A 32 -13.63 17.63 -1.04
N PHE A 33 -12.86 18.00 -2.03
CA PHE A 33 -11.79 17.16 -2.56
C PHE A 33 -10.59 17.17 -1.60
N ARG A 34 -9.87 16.05 -1.57
CA ARG A 34 -8.56 15.98 -0.93
C ARG A 34 -7.51 16.68 -1.79
N GLU A 35 -6.34 16.92 -1.21
CA GLU A 35 -5.19 17.50 -1.90
C GLU A 35 -4.90 16.78 -3.24
N GLY A 36 -4.69 17.55 -4.30
CA GLY A 36 -4.43 17.08 -5.66
C GLY A 36 -5.64 16.52 -6.42
N GLN A 37 -6.73 16.10 -5.75
CA GLN A 37 -7.89 15.53 -6.45
C GLN A 37 -8.58 16.55 -7.35
N GLY A 38 -8.82 17.76 -6.85
CA GLY A 38 -9.47 18.84 -7.60
C GLY A 38 -8.67 19.21 -8.86
N GLU A 39 -7.36 19.36 -8.71
CA GLU A 39 -6.45 19.68 -9.83
C GLU A 39 -6.50 18.63 -10.96
N ILE A 40 -6.52 17.33 -10.59
CA ILE A 40 -6.61 16.24 -11.57
C ILE A 40 -7.97 16.27 -12.27
N ILE A 41 -9.06 16.44 -11.51
CA ILE A 41 -10.43 16.51 -12.05
C ILE A 41 -10.57 17.68 -13.03
N ASP A 42 -10.08 18.86 -12.65
CA ASP A 42 -10.12 20.06 -13.50
C ASP A 42 -9.28 19.87 -14.77
N THR A 43 -8.12 19.21 -14.64
CA THR A 43 -7.28 18.87 -15.80
C THR A 43 -8.04 17.98 -16.79
N ILE A 44 -8.66 16.91 -16.31
CA ILE A 44 -9.44 15.99 -17.15
C ILE A 44 -10.63 16.73 -17.81
N LEU A 45 -11.37 17.51 -17.03
CA LEU A 45 -12.52 18.27 -17.55
C LEU A 45 -12.13 19.37 -18.54
N SER A 46 -10.89 19.86 -18.47
CA SER A 46 -10.34 20.77 -19.48
C SER A 46 -9.90 20.07 -20.79
N GLY A 47 -10.05 18.76 -20.90
CA GLY A 47 -9.69 17.98 -22.08
C GLY A 47 -8.20 17.64 -22.19
N ARG A 48 -7.43 17.73 -21.09
CA ARG A 48 -5.99 17.42 -21.06
C ARG A 48 -5.72 16.06 -20.42
N ASP A 49 -4.65 15.41 -20.87
CA ASP A 49 -4.16 14.19 -20.25
C ASP A 49 -3.65 14.44 -18.82
N ALA A 50 -3.77 13.44 -17.96
CA ALA A 50 -3.35 13.53 -16.57
C ALA A 50 -2.55 12.29 -16.13
N LEU A 51 -1.50 12.51 -15.34
CA LEU A 51 -0.79 11.45 -14.61
C LEU A 51 -0.82 11.77 -13.12
N ALA A 52 -1.44 10.89 -12.36
CA ALA A 52 -1.57 11.06 -10.91
C ALA A 52 -0.80 9.98 -10.15
N ILE A 53 0.16 10.40 -9.33
CA ILE A 53 0.88 9.54 -8.40
C ILE A 53 0.40 9.91 -6.99
N MET A 54 -0.43 9.05 -6.41
CA MET A 54 -1.13 9.29 -5.16
C MET A 54 -1.07 8.04 -4.28
N PRO A 55 -0.86 8.15 -2.97
CA PRO A 55 -0.76 7.00 -2.08
C PRO A 55 -2.04 6.14 -2.10
N THR A 56 -1.93 4.88 -1.67
CA THR A 56 -3.11 4.05 -1.42
C THR A 56 -3.99 4.69 -0.36
N GLY A 57 -5.31 4.72 -0.59
CA GLY A 57 -6.25 5.40 0.32
C GLY A 57 -6.42 6.91 0.10
N ALA A 58 -5.65 7.55 -0.79
CA ALA A 58 -5.84 8.96 -1.14
C ALA A 58 -7.10 9.24 -1.99
N GLY A 59 -7.81 8.20 -2.43
CA GLY A 59 -9.03 8.34 -3.21
C GLY A 59 -8.80 8.55 -4.71
N LYS A 60 -7.77 7.91 -5.29
CA LYS A 60 -7.47 7.92 -6.73
C LYS A 60 -8.70 7.68 -7.61
N SER A 61 -9.56 6.74 -7.21
CA SER A 61 -10.73 6.38 -8.01
C SER A 61 -11.68 7.55 -8.21
N LEU A 62 -11.85 8.43 -7.23
CA LEU A 62 -12.69 9.62 -7.36
C LEU A 62 -12.19 10.59 -8.44
N CYS A 63 -10.87 10.65 -8.66
CA CYS A 63 -10.26 11.56 -9.63
C CYS A 63 -10.67 11.26 -11.08
N TYR A 64 -11.07 10.02 -11.40
CA TYR A 64 -11.60 9.67 -12.70
C TYR A 64 -13.10 9.36 -12.68
N GLN A 65 -13.66 8.92 -11.54
CA GLN A 65 -15.09 8.62 -11.43
C GLN A 65 -15.94 9.90 -11.49
N VAL A 66 -15.50 10.98 -10.83
CA VAL A 66 -16.22 12.27 -10.88
C VAL A 66 -16.27 12.87 -12.29
N PRO A 67 -15.14 13.04 -13.01
CA PRO A 67 -15.21 13.55 -14.39
C PRO A 67 -15.93 12.58 -15.34
N ALA A 68 -15.86 11.26 -15.13
CA ALA A 68 -16.60 10.30 -15.96
C ALA A 68 -18.12 10.56 -15.96
N LEU A 69 -18.69 11.08 -14.88
CA LEU A 69 -20.10 11.41 -14.79
C LEU A 69 -20.45 12.73 -15.50
N LEU A 70 -19.48 13.61 -15.68
CA LEU A 70 -19.65 14.93 -16.32
C LEU A 70 -19.32 14.88 -17.81
N LEU A 71 -18.44 13.98 -18.24
CA LEU A 71 -18.06 13.80 -19.64
C LEU A 71 -19.22 13.19 -20.45
N PRO A 72 -19.36 13.54 -21.75
CA PRO A 72 -20.52 13.13 -22.55
C PRO A 72 -20.56 11.62 -22.86
N GLY A 73 -19.41 11.01 -23.15
CA GLY A 73 -19.30 9.59 -23.54
C GLY A 73 -19.05 8.65 -22.36
N ILE A 74 -18.58 7.46 -22.71
CA ILE A 74 -18.19 6.42 -21.74
C ILE A 74 -16.73 6.66 -21.30
N THR A 75 -16.44 6.37 -20.04
CA THR A 75 -15.09 6.24 -19.53
C THR A 75 -14.72 4.76 -19.45
N LEU A 76 -13.64 4.37 -20.13
CA LEU A 76 -13.03 3.05 -19.99
C LEU A 76 -11.94 3.11 -18.91
N VAL A 77 -11.98 2.19 -17.95
CA VAL A 77 -10.96 2.05 -16.91
C VAL A 77 -10.22 0.75 -17.12
N VAL A 78 -9.00 0.83 -17.63
CA VAL A 78 -8.12 -0.35 -17.78
C VAL A 78 -7.51 -0.67 -16.44
N SER A 79 -7.79 -1.86 -15.90
CA SER A 79 -7.31 -2.30 -14.60
C SER A 79 -6.79 -3.75 -14.67
N PRO A 80 -5.70 -4.09 -13.94
CA PRO A 80 -5.06 -5.40 -14.07
C PRO A 80 -5.76 -6.53 -13.29
N LEU A 81 -6.80 -6.22 -12.50
CA LEU A 81 -7.28 -7.09 -11.45
C LEU A 81 -8.80 -7.27 -11.46
N ILE A 82 -9.20 -8.51 -11.64
CA ILE A 82 -10.62 -8.90 -11.70
C ILE A 82 -11.37 -8.54 -10.42
N SER A 83 -10.78 -8.83 -9.25
CA SER A 83 -11.40 -8.55 -7.94
C SER A 83 -11.60 -7.05 -7.73
N LEU A 84 -10.59 -6.22 -8.05
CA LEU A 84 -10.70 -4.77 -7.94
C LEU A 84 -11.81 -4.21 -8.84
N MET A 85 -11.89 -4.67 -10.09
CA MET A 85 -12.96 -4.26 -11.00
C MET A 85 -14.34 -4.58 -10.43
N GLN A 86 -14.51 -5.79 -9.86
CA GLN A 86 -15.78 -6.23 -9.27
C GLN A 86 -16.17 -5.38 -8.07
N ASP A 87 -15.23 -5.10 -7.17
CA ASP A 87 -15.46 -4.28 -5.97
C ASP A 87 -15.78 -2.83 -6.34
N GLN A 88 -15.04 -2.23 -7.28
CA GLN A 88 -15.28 -0.87 -7.76
C GLN A 88 -16.66 -0.75 -8.43
N VAL A 89 -17.01 -1.67 -9.32
CA VAL A 89 -18.32 -1.68 -10.00
C VAL A 89 -19.45 -1.88 -9.00
N LYS A 90 -19.28 -2.76 -8.00
CA LYS A 90 -20.27 -2.95 -6.95
C LYS A 90 -20.47 -1.67 -6.14
N SER A 91 -19.39 -1.01 -5.74
CA SER A 91 -19.43 0.24 -4.99
C SER A 91 -20.11 1.38 -5.77
N LEU A 92 -19.82 1.50 -7.08
CA LEU A 92 -20.46 2.49 -7.96
C LEU A 92 -21.96 2.25 -8.11
N ASN A 93 -22.36 1.00 -8.35
CA ASN A 93 -23.77 0.65 -8.49
C ASN A 93 -24.54 0.90 -7.18
N GLU A 94 -23.94 0.63 -6.01
CA GLU A 94 -24.53 0.98 -4.71
C GLU A 94 -24.64 2.50 -4.49
N ALA A 95 -23.70 3.26 -5.04
CA ALA A 95 -23.80 4.72 -5.03
C ALA A 95 -24.82 5.26 -6.04
N GLY A 96 -25.42 4.40 -6.89
CA GLY A 96 -26.40 4.77 -7.93
C GLY A 96 -25.76 5.17 -9.27
N ILE A 97 -24.50 4.82 -9.47
CA ILE A 97 -23.75 5.05 -10.71
C ILE A 97 -23.69 3.75 -11.50
N HIS A 98 -24.35 3.69 -12.64
CA HIS A 98 -24.34 2.49 -13.47
C HIS A 98 -22.96 2.23 -14.07
N ALA A 99 -22.30 1.17 -13.60
CA ALA A 99 -21.00 0.72 -14.08
C ALA A 99 -21.02 -0.77 -14.40
N ALA A 100 -20.11 -1.21 -15.25
CA ALA A 100 -19.92 -2.61 -15.61
C ALA A 100 -18.42 -2.95 -15.64
N TYR A 101 -18.11 -4.27 -15.65
CA TYR A 101 -16.76 -4.76 -15.90
C TYR A 101 -16.75 -5.80 -17.01
N ILE A 102 -15.63 -5.90 -17.74
CA ILE A 102 -15.40 -6.85 -18.82
C ILE A 102 -14.03 -7.50 -18.62
N ASN A 103 -14.03 -8.76 -18.22
CA ASN A 103 -12.82 -9.52 -17.94
C ASN A 103 -13.00 -11.02 -18.23
N SER A 104 -12.01 -11.84 -17.91
CA SER A 104 -12.03 -13.30 -18.19
C SER A 104 -12.97 -14.11 -17.29
N SER A 105 -13.55 -13.54 -16.24
CA SER A 105 -14.52 -14.23 -15.39
C SER A 105 -15.93 -14.29 -15.99
N LEU A 106 -16.19 -13.53 -17.05
CA LEU A 106 -17.47 -13.48 -17.73
C LEU A 106 -17.52 -14.44 -18.91
N THR A 107 -18.68 -15.04 -19.13
CA THR A 107 -18.97 -15.80 -20.35
C THR A 107 -19.16 -14.85 -21.54
N GLU A 108 -18.96 -15.33 -22.78
CA GLU A 108 -19.17 -14.51 -23.99
C GLU A 108 -20.58 -13.91 -24.06
N GLY A 109 -21.60 -14.68 -23.66
CA GLY A 109 -22.98 -14.17 -23.62
C GLY A 109 -23.14 -12.99 -22.64
N GLN A 110 -22.47 -13.04 -21.48
CA GLN A 110 -22.48 -11.94 -20.52
C GLN A 110 -21.72 -10.72 -21.05
N ILE A 111 -20.58 -10.93 -21.72
CA ILE A 111 -19.81 -9.86 -22.35
C ILE A 111 -20.65 -9.17 -23.42
N ASN A 112 -21.25 -9.92 -24.35
CA ASN A 112 -22.07 -9.36 -25.42
C ASN A 112 -23.27 -8.58 -24.89
N LYS A 113 -23.89 -9.07 -23.81
CA LYS A 113 -24.98 -8.35 -23.11
C LYS A 113 -24.49 -7.04 -22.51
N ALA A 114 -23.33 -7.05 -21.83
CA ALA A 114 -22.74 -5.86 -21.25
C ALA A 114 -22.39 -4.82 -22.33
N LEU A 115 -21.77 -5.23 -23.43
CA LEU A 115 -21.44 -4.36 -24.56
C LEU A 115 -22.70 -3.78 -25.22
N SER A 116 -23.76 -4.57 -25.37
CA SER A 116 -25.04 -4.08 -25.89
C SER A 116 -25.69 -3.03 -25.00
N PHE A 117 -25.62 -3.16 -23.68
CA PHE A 117 -26.10 -2.12 -22.74
C PHE A 117 -25.21 -0.89 -22.77
N ALA A 118 -23.89 -1.07 -22.88
CA ALA A 118 -22.94 0.02 -23.01
C ALA A 118 -23.18 0.85 -24.26
N ALA A 119 -23.38 0.22 -25.42
CA ALA A 119 -23.67 0.89 -26.67
C ALA A 119 -24.98 1.72 -26.64
N ARG A 120 -25.91 1.36 -25.75
CA ARG A 120 -27.15 2.11 -25.49
C ARG A 120 -27.00 3.21 -24.44
N GLY A 121 -25.78 3.45 -23.94
CA GLY A 121 -25.51 4.49 -22.96
C GLY A 121 -25.97 4.17 -21.53
N VAL A 122 -26.22 2.89 -21.19
CA VAL A 122 -26.62 2.50 -19.83
C VAL A 122 -25.51 2.70 -18.83
N TYR A 123 -24.24 2.50 -19.24
CA TYR A 123 -23.09 2.60 -18.37
C TYR A 123 -22.28 3.86 -18.65
N LYS A 124 -21.91 4.58 -17.62
CA LYS A 124 -20.97 5.71 -17.69
C LYS A 124 -19.51 5.28 -17.52
N ILE A 125 -19.28 4.22 -16.78
CA ILE A 125 -17.93 3.70 -16.47
C ILE A 125 -17.89 2.21 -16.77
N ILE A 126 -16.89 1.78 -17.52
CA ILE A 126 -16.65 0.37 -17.83
C ILE A 126 -15.22 0.02 -17.46
N TYR A 127 -15.07 -0.88 -16.50
CA TYR A 127 -13.77 -1.47 -16.16
C TYR A 127 -13.46 -2.60 -17.13
N VAL A 128 -12.25 -2.61 -17.68
CA VAL A 128 -11.82 -3.61 -18.67
C VAL A 128 -10.44 -4.15 -18.36
N ALA A 129 -10.28 -5.47 -18.49
CA ALA A 129 -8.96 -6.10 -18.40
C ALA A 129 -8.15 -5.80 -19.68
N PRO A 130 -6.85 -5.50 -19.58
CA PRO A 130 -6.05 -5.08 -20.73
C PRO A 130 -6.06 -6.12 -21.87
N GLU A 131 -6.15 -7.42 -21.55
CA GLU A 131 -6.21 -8.51 -22.55
C GLU A 131 -7.52 -8.50 -23.37
N ARG A 132 -8.54 -7.79 -22.94
CA ARG A 132 -9.82 -7.67 -23.66
C ARG A 132 -9.81 -6.57 -24.70
N LEU A 133 -8.91 -5.61 -24.61
CA LEU A 133 -8.84 -4.47 -25.54
C LEU A 133 -8.63 -4.93 -26.99
N GLU A 134 -7.89 -6.01 -27.21
CA GLU A 134 -7.60 -6.55 -28.56
C GLU A 134 -8.67 -7.51 -29.10
N THR A 135 -9.69 -7.87 -28.30
CA THR A 135 -10.74 -8.78 -28.78
C THR A 135 -11.63 -8.09 -29.81
N ALA A 136 -11.95 -8.81 -30.90
CA ALA A 136 -12.73 -8.24 -32.02
C ALA A 136 -14.08 -7.65 -31.58
N SER A 137 -14.77 -8.29 -30.64
CA SER A 137 -16.06 -7.82 -30.10
C SER A 137 -15.91 -6.51 -29.32
N PHE A 138 -14.86 -6.39 -28.49
CA PHE A 138 -14.62 -5.17 -27.70
C PHE A 138 -14.13 -4.02 -28.59
N LEU A 139 -13.22 -4.30 -29.51
CA LEU A 139 -12.71 -3.29 -30.45
C LEU A 139 -13.85 -2.76 -31.34
N SER A 140 -14.69 -3.64 -31.89
CA SER A 140 -15.87 -3.24 -32.67
C SER A 140 -16.83 -2.34 -31.85
N PHE A 141 -17.08 -2.69 -30.59
CA PHE A 141 -17.87 -1.84 -29.70
C PHE A 141 -17.22 -0.46 -29.51
N ALA A 142 -15.92 -0.44 -29.22
CA ALA A 142 -15.19 0.79 -28.90
C ALA A 142 -15.09 1.76 -30.10
N LEU A 143 -15.03 1.23 -31.33
CA LEU A 143 -14.99 2.02 -32.54
C LEU A 143 -16.35 2.69 -32.89
N HIS A 144 -17.46 2.14 -32.40
CA HIS A 144 -18.80 2.63 -32.69
C HIS A 144 -19.48 3.34 -31.53
N THR A 145 -18.80 3.46 -30.40
CA THR A 145 -19.34 4.06 -29.18
C THR A 145 -18.50 5.27 -28.77
N PRO A 146 -19.09 6.42 -28.42
CA PRO A 146 -18.35 7.58 -27.95
C PRO A 146 -17.60 7.27 -26.63
N ILE A 147 -16.28 7.24 -26.69
CA ILE A 147 -15.40 7.09 -25.52
C ILE A 147 -14.75 8.43 -25.25
N SER A 148 -15.07 9.04 -24.11
CA SER A 148 -14.55 10.37 -23.75
C SER A 148 -13.21 10.29 -23.02
N MET A 149 -12.97 9.21 -22.27
CA MET A 149 -11.76 9.06 -21.49
C MET A 149 -11.34 7.58 -21.40
N VAL A 150 -10.03 7.34 -21.46
CA VAL A 150 -9.40 6.07 -21.12
C VAL A 150 -8.52 6.28 -19.89
N THR A 151 -8.90 5.65 -18.81
CA THR A 151 -8.16 5.66 -17.53
C THR A 151 -7.31 4.41 -17.42
N VAL A 152 -6.03 4.58 -17.10
CA VAL A 152 -5.09 3.48 -16.84
C VAL A 152 -4.86 3.42 -15.34
N ASP A 153 -5.49 2.45 -14.68
CA ASP A 153 -5.30 2.18 -13.25
C ASP A 153 -4.08 1.28 -13.06
N GLU A 154 -3.39 1.44 -11.92
CA GLU A 154 -2.09 0.80 -11.64
C GLU A 154 -1.08 0.98 -12.79
N ALA A 155 -0.97 2.22 -13.28
CA ALA A 155 -0.20 2.56 -14.49
C ALA A 155 1.29 2.17 -14.40
N HIS A 156 1.83 1.91 -13.18
CA HIS A 156 3.18 1.38 -13.01
C HIS A 156 3.39 0.02 -13.70
N CYS A 157 2.31 -0.72 -13.97
CA CYS A 157 2.35 -2.00 -14.70
C CYS A 157 2.85 -1.85 -16.16
N ILE A 158 2.87 -0.64 -16.71
CA ILE A 158 3.33 -0.39 -18.08
C ILE A 158 4.86 -0.37 -18.21
N SER A 159 5.57 -0.07 -17.10
CA SER A 159 7.01 0.10 -17.08
C SER A 159 7.72 -1.20 -16.71
N GLN A 160 8.72 -1.60 -17.48
CA GLN A 160 9.62 -2.71 -17.13
C GLN A 160 10.40 -2.42 -15.83
N TRP A 161 10.52 -1.13 -15.48
CA TRP A 161 11.12 -0.65 -14.25
C TRP A 161 10.12 -0.63 -13.08
N GLY A 162 8.84 -0.94 -13.33
CA GLY A 162 7.80 -1.10 -12.31
C GLY A 162 7.95 -2.42 -11.54
N GLN A 163 7.26 -2.51 -10.42
CA GLN A 163 7.31 -3.72 -9.56
C GLN A 163 6.46 -4.89 -10.09
N ASP A 164 5.45 -4.61 -10.92
CA ASP A 164 4.50 -5.59 -11.49
C ASP A 164 4.31 -5.29 -12.99
N PHE A 165 5.40 -5.42 -13.75
CA PHE A 165 5.34 -5.22 -15.20
C PHE A 165 4.41 -6.22 -15.86
N ARG A 166 3.53 -5.72 -16.73
CA ARG A 166 2.57 -6.54 -17.50
C ARG A 166 2.63 -6.21 -18.98
N PRO A 167 3.11 -7.13 -19.83
CA PRO A 167 3.21 -6.89 -21.27
C PRO A 167 1.91 -6.44 -21.94
N SER A 168 0.75 -6.90 -21.44
CA SER A 168 -0.57 -6.49 -21.94
C SER A 168 -0.85 -4.99 -21.78
N TYR A 169 -0.19 -4.30 -20.83
CA TYR A 169 -0.32 -2.85 -20.66
C TYR A 169 0.35 -2.05 -21.78
N LEU A 170 1.37 -2.59 -22.44
CA LEU A 170 2.02 -1.92 -23.57
C LEU A 170 1.05 -1.73 -24.75
N LYS A 171 0.01 -2.55 -24.84
CA LYS A 171 -0.98 -2.52 -25.92
C LYS A 171 -2.10 -1.52 -25.71
N ILE A 172 -2.17 -0.88 -24.54
CA ILE A 172 -3.20 0.12 -24.24
C ILE A 172 -3.12 1.29 -25.22
N ILE A 173 -1.92 1.77 -25.50
CA ILE A 173 -1.76 2.91 -26.43
C ILE A 173 -2.16 2.56 -27.86
N ASP A 174 -1.82 1.35 -28.33
CA ASP A 174 -2.20 0.89 -29.67
C ASP A 174 -3.73 0.80 -29.82
N PHE A 175 -4.43 0.43 -28.76
CA PHE A 175 -5.88 0.45 -28.70
C PHE A 175 -6.42 1.89 -28.72
N VAL A 176 -5.87 2.79 -27.90
CA VAL A 176 -6.33 4.19 -27.81
C VAL A 176 -6.15 4.92 -29.14
N GLU A 177 -5.04 4.68 -29.85
CA GLU A 177 -4.76 5.30 -31.16
C GLU A 177 -5.76 4.88 -32.26
N GLN A 178 -6.48 3.76 -32.08
CA GLN A 178 -7.52 3.31 -33.00
C GLN A 178 -8.88 3.97 -32.73
N LEU A 179 -9.07 4.56 -31.54
CA LEU A 179 -10.37 5.12 -31.15
C LEU A 179 -10.68 6.44 -31.89
N PRO A 180 -11.90 6.63 -32.36
CA PRO A 180 -12.33 7.90 -32.91
C PRO A 180 -12.41 8.96 -31.79
N GLY A 181 -12.08 10.21 -32.09
CA GLY A 181 -12.32 11.34 -31.21
C GLY A 181 -11.22 11.66 -30.23
N ASN A 182 -10.08 10.96 -30.22
CA ASN A 182 -8.94 11.21 -29.32
C ASN A 182 -9.38 11.33 -27.85
N PRO A 183 -9.76 10.25 -27.19
CA PRO A 183 -10.19 10.30 -25.79
C PRO A 183 -9.06 10.82 -24.89
N ILE A 184 -9.42 11.46 -23.79
CA ILE A 184 -8.48 11.91 -22.75
C ILE A 184 -7.85 10.67 -22.13
N ILE A 185 -6.52 10.68 -21.94
CA ILE A 185 -5.81 9.63 -21.24
C ILE A 185 -5.53 10.10 -19.82
N SER A 186 -5.99 9.33 -18.84
CA SER A 186 -5.66 9.57 -17.43
C SER A 186 -5.00 8.33 -16.82
N ALA A 187 -3.83 8.49 -16.20
CA ALA A 187 -3.06 7.41 -15.64
C ALA A 187 -2.90 7.58 -14.12
N PHE A 188 -3.11 6.50 -13.38
CA PHE A 188 -3.09 6.51 -11.91
C PHE A 188 -2.20 5.40 -11.36
N THR A 189 -1.38 5.74 -10.36
CA THR A 189 -0.62 4.75 -9.61
C THR A 189 -0.37 5.20 -8.18
N ALA A 190 -0.12 4.25 -7.28
CA ALA A 190 0.28 4.56 -5.91
C ALA A 190 1.81 4.60 -5.74
N THR A 191 2.55 3.95 -6.63
CA THR A 191 3.98 3.74 -6.51
C THR A 191 4.64 4.01 -7.86
N ALA A 192 5.39 5.07 -7.95
CA ALA A 192 6.22 5.36 -9.11
C ALA A 192 7.46 6.14 -8.69
N THR A 193 8.62 5.57 -8.96
CA THR A 193 9.88 6.33 -8.94
C THR A 193 9.91 7.28 -10.12
N GLU A 194 10.85 8.23 -10.13
CA GLU A 194 11.01 9.19 -11.24
C GLU A 194 11.16 8.50 -12.61
N VAL A 195 11.88 7.36 -12.64
CA VAL A 195 12.06 6.57 -13.86
C VAL A 195 10.73 6.00 -14.35
N VAL A 196 9.95 5.40 -13.45
CA VAL A 196 8.64 4.82 -13.77
C VAL A 196 7.66 5.90 -14.21
N LYS A 197 7.67 7.06 -13.57
CA LYS A 197 6.84 8.23 -13.95
C LYS A 197 7.09 8.66 -15.40
N ASN A 198 8.36 8.80 -15.76
CA ASN A 198 8.76 9.20 -17.10
C ASN A 198 8.40 8.12 -18.15
N ASP A 199 8.53 6.86 -17.80
CA ASP A 199 8.12 5.74 -18.65
C ASP A 199 6.62 5.73 -18.91
N ILE A 200 5.79 5.90 -17.88
CA ILE A 200 4.33 5.98 -18.03
C ILE A 200 3.96 7.08 -19.04
N ALA A 201 4.49 8.28 -18.85
CA ALA A 201 4.20 9.41 -19.73
C ALA A 201 4.64 9.14 -21.18
N ARG A 202 5.83 8.54 -21.37
CA ARG A 202 6.40 8.24 -22.68
C ARG A 202 5.63 7.11 -23.40
N ILE A 203 5.36 5.99 -22.70
CA ILE A 203 4.75 4.80 -23.32
C ILE A 203 3.28 5.04 -23.64
N LEU A 204 2.53 5.73 -22.76
CA LEU A 204 1.15 6.13 -23.02
C LEU A 204 1.05 7.33 -23.98
N LYS A 205 2.18 7.87 -24.44
CA LYS A 205 2.23 9.04 -25.36
C LYS A 205 1.37 10.20 -24.87
N LEU A 206 1.39 10.48 -23.55
CA LEU A 206 0.56 11.53 -22.96
C LEU A 206 0.88 12.88 -23.58
N LYS A 207 -0.17 13.61 -24.00
CA LYS A 207 -0.07 14.90 -24.69
C LYS A 207 -0.13 16.05 -23.69
N ASN A 208 1.00 16.70 -23.42
CA ASN A 208 1.11 17.81 -22.49
C ASN A 208 0.39 17.54 -21.14
N PRO A 209 0.72 16.40 -20.49
CA PRO A 209 -0.01 15.95 -19.30
C PRO A 209 0.21 16.88 -18.13
N ASN A 210 -0.81 17.05 -17.30
CA ASN A 210 -0.60 17.52 -15.95
C ASN A 210 -0.15 16.33 -15.07
N ILE A 211 1.01 16.43 -14.45
CA ILE A 211 1.57 15.39 -13.57
C ILE A 211 1.43 15.85 -12.14
N VAL A 212 0.55 15.19 -11.40
CA VAL A 212 0.27 15.51 -9.98
C VAL A 212 0.85 14.42 -9.09
N VAL A 213 1.71 14.81 -8.17
CA VAL A 213 2.28 13.93 -7.13
C VAL A 213 1.85 14.52 -5.79
N THR A 214 0.97 13.82 -5.05
CA THR A 214 0.43 14.31 -3.77
C THR A 214 1.25 13.86 -2.56
N GLY A 215 2.43 13.32 -2.80
CA GLY A 215 3.27 12.76 -1.75
C GLY A 215 2.98 11.28 -1.46
N PHE A 216 3.87 10.70 -0.64
CA PHE A 216 3.82 9.29 -0.25
C PHE A 216 3.55 9.14 1.25
N ASP A 217 3.42 10.23 1.99
CA ASP A 217 3.18 10.13 3.43
C ASP A 217 1.77 9.63 3.75
N ARG A 218 1.71 8.79 4.76
CA ARG A 218 0.51 8.25 5.38
C ARG A 218 0.62 8.45 6.88
N GLU A 219 0.27 9.65 7.34
CA GLU A 219 0.44 10.08 8.74
C GLU A 219 -0.23 9.15 9.75
N ASN A 220 -1.35 8.53 9.37
CA ASN A 220 -2.10 7.61 10.20
C ASN A 220 -1.47 6.22 10.36
N LEU A 221 -0.38 5.90 9.63
CA LEU A 221 0.29 4.62 9.73
C LEU A 221 1.49 4.70 10.68
N TYR A 222 1.54 3.79 11.65
CA TYR A 222 2.68 3.59 12.52
C TYR A 222 3.56 2.47 11.97
N TYR A 223 4.78 2.79 11.56
CA TYR A 223 5.74 1.83 11.02
C TYR A 223 6.65 1.28 12.11
N GLN A 224 6.84 -0.04 12.14
CA GLN A 224 7.67 -0.74 13.13
C GLN A 224 8.42 -1.90 12.49
N VAL A 225 9.69 -2.07 12.86
CA VAL A 225 10.50 -3.25 12.50
C VAL A 225 10.92 -3.96 13.79
N GLU A 226 10.61 -5.27 13.89
CA GLU A 226 11.00 -6.12 15.01
C GLU A 226 11.99 -7.18 14.52
N HIS A 227 13.16 -7.23 15.15
CA HIS A 227 14.21 -8.21 14.85
C HIS A 227 13.94 -9.52 15.62
N LEU A 228 13.25 -10.46 14.97
CA LEU A 228 12.78 -11.71 15.57
C LEU A 228 13.12 -12.91 14.68
N THR A 229 13.36 -14.05 15.31
CA THR A 229 13.64 -15.31 14.62
C THR A 229 12.49 -16.30 14.76
N GLY A 230 12.25 -17.12 13.76
CA GLY A 230 11.38 -18.29 13.76
C GLY A 230 10.25 -18.28 14.81
N LYS A 231 10.44 -19.03 15.91
CA LYS A 231 9.43 -19.15 16.98
C LYS A 231 9.06 -17.82 17.66
N GLN A 232 9.97 -16.85 17.70
CA GLN A 232 9.69 -15.56 18.31
C GLN A 232 8.67 -14.78 17.48
N LYS A 233 8.69 -14.90 16.13
CA LYS A 233 7.69 -14.30 15.25
C LYS A 233 6.30 -14.86 15.53
N ASP A 234 6.18 -16.18 15.69
CA ASP A 234 4.90 -16.83 15.98
C ASP A 234 4.32 -16.34 17.33
N ILE A 235 5.16 -16.28 18.37
CA ILE A 235 4.75 -15.79 19.69
C ILE A 235 4.34 -14.30 19.62
N PHE A 236 5.08 -13.48 18.88
CA PHE A 236 4.76 -12.07 18.71
C PHE A 236 3.37 -11.90 18.08
N ILE A 237 3.10 -12.62 16.98
CA ILE A 237 1.80 -12.54 16.27
C ILE A 237 0.66 -13.00 17.19
N GLN A 238 0.85 -14.11 17.90
CA GLN A 238 -0.17 -14.60 18.82
C GLN A 238 -0.50 -13.55 19.88
N ASN A 239 0.51 -13.04 20.59
CA ASN A 239 0.32 -12.03 21.63
C ASN A 239 -0.32 -10.76 21.06
N TYR A 240 0.09 -10.35 19.84
CA TYR A 240 -0.46 -9.17 19.20
C TYR A 240 -1.98 -9.32 18.95
N ILE A 241 -2.42 -10.43 18.37
CA ILE A 241 -3.84 -10.69 18.08
C ILE A 241 -4.64 -10.81 19.40
N GLU A 242 -4.11 -11.50 20.41
CA GLU A 242 -4.76 -11.65 21.71
C GLU A 242 -4.97 -10.30 22.43
N THR A 243 -4.04 -9.35 22.24
CA THR A 243 -4.14 -8.01 22.83
C THR A 243 -5.01 -7.05 22.01
N HIS A 244 -5.34 -7.40 20.75
CA HIS A 244 -6.13 -6.59 19.83
C HIS A 244 -7.32 -7.39 19.25
N PRO A 245 -8.24 -7.91 20.10
CA PRO A 245 -9.25 -8.90 19.69
C PRO A 245 -10.30 -8.37 18.70
N ASN A 246 -10.47 -7.04 18.62
CA ASN A 246 -11.48 -6.41 17.76
C ASN A 246 -10.88 -5.75 16.51
N GLU A 247 -9.60 -5.90 16.29
CA GLU A 247 -8.90 -5.30 15.15
C GLU A 247 -8.80 -6.28 13.99
N SER A 248 -9.22 -5.84 12.80
CA SER A 248 -9.04 -6.60 11.56
C SER A 248 -7.64 -6.42 11.02
N GLY A 249 -6.97 -7.51 10.60
CA GLY A 249 -5.59 -7.45 10.14
C GLY A 249 -5.20 -8.38 9.01
N ILE A 250 -4.09 -8.06 8.35
CA ILE A 250 -3.48 -8.85 7.28
C ILE A 250 -2.08 -9.28 7.73
N ILE A 251 -1.75 -10.56 7.54
CA ILE A 251 -0.40 -11.09 7.79
C ILE A 251 0.18 -11.60 6.47
N TYR A 252 1.24 -10.95 5.99
CA TYR A 252 1.94 -11.35 4.77
C TYR A 252 3.08 -12.30 5.04
N CYS A 253 3.11 -13.43 4.31
CA CYS A 253 4.17 -14.42 4.34
C CYS A 253 4.80 -14.58 2.95
N ALA A 254 6.12 -14.78 2.89
CA ALA A 254 6.83 -14.95 1.63
C ALA A 254 6.50 -16.25 0.89
N THR A 255 6.08 -17.30 1.59
CA THR A 255 5.83 -18.62 0.99
C THR A 255 4.46 -19.19 1.36
N ARG A 256 3.89 -20.01 0.47
CA ARG A 256 2.64 -20.76 0.71
C ARG A 256 2.73 -21.61 1.98
N LYS A 257 3.87 -22.28 2.18
CA LYS A 257 4.14 -23.12 3.36
C LYS A 257 4.03 -22.31 4.66
N ASN A 258 4.59 -21.10 4.69
CA ASN A 258 4.50 -20.24 5.89
C ASN A 258 3.05 -19.82 6.16
N VAL A 259 2.28 -19.51 5.11
CA VAL A 259 0.84 -19.21 5.21
C VAL A 259 0.10 -20.38 5.85
N ASP A 260 0.25 -21.60 5.31
CA ASP A 260 -0.44 -22.77 5.81
C ASP A 260 -0.04 -23.10 7.26
N THR A 261 1.26 -23.06 7.56
CA THR A 261 1.79 -23.37 8.90
C THR A 261 1.28 -22.38 9.95
N LEU A 262 1.31 -21.09 9.65
CA LEU A 262 0.86 -20.05 10.58
C LEU A 262 -0.67 -20.10 10.75
N TYR A 263 -1.42 -20.32 9.68
CA TYR A 263 -2.88 -20.51 9.70
C TYR A 263 -3.28 -21.66 10.65
N GLU A 264 -2.66 -22.83 10.51
CA GLU A 264 -2.96 -23.97 11.35
C GLU A 264 -2.65 -23.72 12.84
N LYS A 265 -1.57 -22.99 13.12
CA LYS A 265 -1.20 -22.62 14.50
C LYS A 265 -2.23 -21.70 15.13
N LEU A 266 -2.60 -20.62 14.46
CA LEU A 266 -3.56 -19.65 14.97
C LEU A 266 -4.98 -20.22 15.07
N LEU A 267 -5.37 -21.07 14.11
CA LEU A 267 -6.67 -21.77 14.16
C LEU A 267 -6.77 -22.70 15.38
N LYS A 268 -5.69 -23.46 15.72
CA LYS A 268 -5.63 -24.31 16.92
C LYS A 268 -5.72 -23.52 18.23
N GLN A 269 -5.40 -22.24 18.20
CA GLN A 269 -5.50 -21.32 19.32
C GLN A 269 -6.87 -20.64 19.43
N GLY A 270 -7.79 -20.95 18.51
CA GLY A 270 -9.16 -20.39 18.50
C GLY A 270 -9.25 -19.00 17.88
N VAL A 271 -8.20 -18.52 17.20
CA VAL A 271 -8.25 -17.23 16.49
C VAL A 271 -9.11 -17.34 15.24
N SER A 272 -9.97 -16.35 15.00
CA SER A 272 -10.79 -16.25 13.78
C SER A 272 -9.92 -15.85 12.58
N VAL A 273 -9.37 -16.84 11.88
CA VAL A 273 -8.42 -16.62 10.78
C VAL A 273 -8.87 -17.29 9.49
N THR A 274 -8.48 -16.69 8.37
CA THR A 274 -8.55 -17.29 7.04
C THR A 274 -7.20 -17.22 6.34
N ARG A 275 -7.01 -17.94 5.23
CA ARG A 275 -5.73 -17.96 4.48
C ARG A 275 -5.94 -17.76 3.00
N TYR A 276 -4.92 -17.20 2.33
CA TYR A 276 -4.99 -16.93 0.90
C TYR A 276 -3.62 -17.04 0.22
N HIS A 277 -3.51 -17.91 -0.79
CA HIS A 277 -2.35 -17.99 -1.67
C HIS A 277 -2.69 -18.64 -3.02
N ALA A 278 -1.87 -18.45 -4.03
CA ALA A 278 -2.12 -18.89 -5.41
C ALA A 278 -2.22 -20.42 -5.58
N GLY A 279 -1.77 -21.22 -4.60
CA GLY A 279 -1.91 -22.69 -4.63
C GLY A 279 -3.30 -23.21 -4.25
N MET A 280 -4.24 -22.34 -3.83
CA MET A 280 -5.61 -22.70 -3.47
C MET A 280 -6.50 -22.63 -4.72
N SER A 281 -7.59 -23.44 -4.75
CA SER A 281 -8.59 -23.34 -5.80
C SER A 281 -9.28 -21.97 -5.80
N ASN A 282 -9.85 -21.58 -6.94
CA ASN A 282 -10.53 -20.29 -7.09
C ASN A 282 -11.69 -20.14 -6.09
N ASP A 283 -12.47 -21.21 -5.86
CA ASP A 283 -13.61 -21.16 -4.94
C ASP A 283 -13.16 -20.96 -3.49
N ILE A 284 -12.09 -21.65 -3.07
CA ILE A 284 -11.55 -21.49 -1.72
C ILE A 284 -10.94 -20.09 -1.57
N ARG A 285 -10.22 -19.58 -2.57
CA ARG A 285 -9.68 -18.21 -2.54
C ARG A 285 -10.79 -17.18 -2.41
N LYS A 286 -11.86 -17.32 -3.20
CA LYS A 286 -13.02 -16.43 -3.14
C LYS A 286 -13.68 -16.49 -1.76
N LYS A 287 -13.92 -17.69 -1.24
CA LYS A 287 -14.48 -17.85 0.12
C LYS A 287 -13.61 -17.19 1.19
N SER A 288 -12.31 -17.43 1.15
CA SER A 288 -11.36 -16.84 2.11
C SER A 288 -11.34 -15.32 2.05
N GLN A 289 -11.38 -14.76 0.85
CA GLN A 289 -11.48 -13.32 0.62
C GLN A 289 -12.79 -12.77 1.17
N ASP A 290 -13.92 -13.42 0.85
CA ASP A 290 -15.23 -13.05 1.35
C ASP A 290 -15.30 -13.13 2.89
N ASP A 291 -14.72 -14.16 3.50
CA ASP A 291 -14.71 -14.31 4.95
C ASP A 291 -13.97 -13.14 5.64
N PHE A 292 -12.90 -12.65 5.04
CA PHE A 292 -12.18 -11.48 5.55
C PHE A 292 -12.92 -10.16 5.26
N ILE A 293 -13.44 -10.00 4.04
CA ILE A 293 -14.15 -8.77 3.62
C ILE A 293 -15.45 -8.56 4.41
N TYR A 294 -16.18 -9.65 4.69
CA TYR A 294 -17.44 -9.61 5.43
C TYR A 294 -17.27 -9.74 6.95
N ASP A 295 -16.08 -9.53 7.49
CA ASP A 295 -15.76 -9.60 8.93
C ASP A 295 -16.08 -10.96 9.59
N ARG A 296 -16.17 -12.06 8.79
CA ARG A 296 -16.31 -13.42 9.31
C ARG A 296 -14.98 -13.99 9.82
N ALA A 297 -13.87 -13.50 9.29
CA ALA A 297 -12.53 -13.75 9.79
C ALA A 297 -11.88 -12.43 10.20
N GLN A 298 -11.33 -12.38 11.41
CA GLN A 298 -10.60 -11.22 11.94
C GLN A 298 -9.30 -10.99 11.19
N VAL A 299 -8.57 -12.06 10.88
CA VAL A 299 -7.24 -11.99 10.30
C VAL A 299 -7.17 -12.85 9.04
N VAL A 300 -6.54 -12.31 8.00
CA VAL A 300 -6.15 -13.10 6.83
C VAL A 300 -4.64 -13.28 6.80
N ILE A 301 -4.19 -14.53 6.60
CA ILE A 301 -2.78 -14.87 6.42
C ILE A 301 -2.56 -15.17 4.95
N ALA A 302 -1.66 -14.46 4.29
CA ALA A 302 -1.57 -14.54 2.84
C ALA A 302 -0.15 -14.37 2.29
N THR A 303 0.05 -14.78 1.04
CA THR A 303 1.17 -14.33 0.22
C THR A 303 0.79 -13.00 -0.47
N ASN A 304 1.76 -12.37 -1.18
CA ASN A 304 1.52 -11.18 -2.00
C ASN A 304 0.40 -11.35 -3.04
N ALA A 305 -0.01 -12.59 -3.36
CA ALA A 305 -1.17 -12.86 -4.20
C ALA A 305 -2.51 -12.34 -3.61
N PHE A 306 -2.55 -12.12 -2.28
CA PHE A 306 -3.66 -11.47 -1.59
C PHE A 306 -3.35 -9.99 -1.45
N GLY A 307 -3.88 -9.20 -2.30
CA GLY A 307 -3.53 -7.82 -2.08
C GLY A 307 -4.05 -6.90 -3.14
N MET A 308 -3.69 -7.09 -4.36
CA MET A 308 -4.19 -6.26 -5.43
C MET A 308 -5.72 -6.49 -5.54
N GLY A 309 -6.52 -5.43 -5.30
CA GLY A 309 -7.97 -5.49 -5.41
C GLY A 309 -8.76 -5.60 -4.10
N ILE A 310 -8.13 -5.55 -2.93
CA ILE A 310 -8.86 -5.53 -1.67
C ILE A 310 -9.01 -4.09 -1.19
N ASP A 311 -10.26 -3.65 -1.08
CA ASP A 311 -10.60 -2.28 -0.66
C ASP A 311 -11.31 -2.26 0.71
N LYS A 312 -10.90 -3.16 1.63
CA LYS A 312 -11.37 -3.14 3.02
C LYS A 312 -10.75 -1.94 3.73
N SER A 313 -11.57 -0.98 4.14
CA SER A 313 -11.11 0.30 4.69
C SER A 313 -10.62 0.20 6.15
N ASN A 314 -11.18 -0.71 6.94
CA ASN A 314 -10.97 -0.82 8.38
C ASN A 314 -9.91 -1.85 8.80
N VAL A 315 -8.86 -2.04 8.03
CA VAL A 315 -7.71 -2.86 8.41
C VAL A 315 -6.86 -2.08 9.41
N ARG A 316 -6.79 -2.57 10.64
CA ARG A 316 -6.06 -1.87 11.73
C ARG A 316 -4.59 -2.24 11.83
N PHE A 317 -4.20 -3.41 11.30
CA PHE A 317 -2.80 -3.78 11.24
C PHE A 317 -2.43 -4.58 9.99
N VAL A 318 -1.21 -4.38 9.53
CA VAL A 318 -0.55 -5.22 8.53
C VAL A 318 0.76 -5.71 9.13
N ILE A 319 0.91 -7.03 9.24
CA ILE A 319 2.14 -7.65 9.75
C ILE A 319 2.83 -8.38 8.59
N HIS A 320 4.09 -8.06 8.36
CA HIS A 320 4.94 -8.81 7.45
C HIS A 320 5.71 -9.86 8.24
N TYR A 321 5.33 -11.13 8.10
CA TYR A 321 6.02 -12.27 8.74
C TYR A 321 7.43 -12.46 8.19
N ASN A 322 7.63 -12.17 6.91
CA ASN A 322 8.91 -12.14 6.23
C ASN A 322 9.12 -10.78 5.57
N MET A 323 10.39 -10.40 5.39
CA MET A 323 10.74 -9.19 4.65
C MET A 323 10.21 -9.26 3.21
N PRO A 324 9.50 -8.24 2.69
CA PRO A 324 9.12 -8.12 1.29
C PRO A 324 10.34 -8.05 0.35
N GLN A 325 10.12 -8.27 -0.94
CA GLN A 325 11.20 -8.27 -1.93
C GLN A 325 11.67 -6.85 -2.31
N SER A 326 10.84 -5.83 -2.11
CA SER A 326 11.16 -4.44 -2.42
C SER A 326 10.42 -3.45 -1.53
N MET A 327 10.85 -2.20 -1.54
CA MET A 327 10.20 -1.10 -0.84
C MET A 327 8.82 -0.80 -1.41
N GLU A 328 8.64 -0.93 -2.73
CA GLU A 328 7.35 -0.73 -3.39
C GLU A 328 6.33 -1.79 -2.95
N ASN A 329 6.73 -3.07 -2.89
CA ASN A 329 5.89 -4.15 -2.38
C ASN A 329 5.49 -3.87 -0.93
N TYR A 330 6.47 -3.52 -0.09
CA TYR A 330 6.22 -3.17 1.30
C TYR A 330 5.22 -2.02 1.44
N TYR A 331 5.45 -0.93 0.70
CA TYR A 331 4.60 0.25 0.74
C TYR A 331 3.15 -0.04 0.28
N GLN A 332 2.99 -0.81 -0.80
CA GLN A 332 1.68 -1.22 -1.29
C GLN A 332 0.93 -2.13 -0.30
N GLU A 333 1.63 -3.09 0.30
CA GLU A 333 1.07 -4.05 1.25
C GLU A 333 0.75 -3.37 2.59
N ALA A 334 1.67 -2.58 3.14
CA ALA A 334 1.47 -1.77 4.34
C ALA A 334 0.37 -0.72 4.16
N GLY A 335 0.27 -0.11 2.97
CA GLY A 335 -0.73 0.88 2.61
C GLY A 335 -2.18 0.38 2.59
N ARG A 336 -2.42 -0.94 2.80
CA ARG A 336 -3.76 -1.49 3.00
C ARG A 336 -4.32 -1.20 4.37
N ALA A 337 -3.45 -0.93 5.34
CA ALA A 337 -3.84 -0.50 6.67
C ALA A 337 -4.44 0.91 6.64
N GLY A 338 -5.45 1.17 7.46
CA GLY A 338 -5.98 2.49 7.73
C GLY A 338 -6.44 3.29 6.50
N ARG A 339 -7.08 2.68 5.51
CA ARG A 339 -7.58 3.40 4.32
C ARG A 339 -8.68 4.40 4.61
N ASP A 340 -9.37 4.21 5.72
CA ASP A 340 -10.37 5.14 6.26
C ASP A 340 -9.75 6.38 6.92
N GLY A 341 -8.41 6.43 7.08
CA GLY A 341 -7.68 7.51 7.73
C GLY A 341 -7.48 7.31 9.23
N GLU A 342 -8.08 6.25 9.80
CA GLU A 342 -7.90 5.93 11.21
C GLU A 342 -6.51 5.33 11.48
N PRO A 343 -5.98 5.48 12.72
CA PRO A 343 -4.68 4.94 13.09
C PRO A 343 -4.56 3.45 12.81
N ALA A 344 -3.44 3.03 12.22
CA ALA A 344 -3.17 1.64 11.92
C ALA A 344 -1.67 1.33 12.03
N LYS A 345 -1.33 0.06 12.30
CA LYS A 345 0.05 -0.37 12.51
C LYS A 345 0.57 -1.22 11.35
N CYS A 346 1.79 -0.91 10.91
CA CYS A 346 2.53 -1.64 9.89
C CYS A 346 3.79 -2.23 10.53
N ILE A 347 3.77 -3.54 10.83
CA ILE A 347 4.81 -4.22 11.59
C ILE A 347 5.55 -5.18 10.68
N LEU A 348 6.87 -5.05 10.60
CA LEU A 348 7.72 -5.96 9.85
C LEU A 348 8.55 -6.81 10.81
N LEU A 349 8.40 -8.14 10.75
CA LEU A 349 9.17 -9.09 11.54
C LEU A 349 10.38 -9.54 10.71
N PHE A 350 11.52 -8.93 10.97
CA PHE A 350 12.74 -9.17 10.21
C PHE A 350 13.64 -10.26 10.84
N SER A 351 14.20 -11.08 9.98
CA SER A 351 15.35 -11.94 10.30
C SER A 351 16.31 -12.01 9.11
N THR A 352 17.58 -12.28 9.35
CA THR A 352 18.58 -12.44 8.27
C THR A 352 18.25 -13.61 7.32
N GLN A 353 17.46 -14.58 7.77
CA GLN A 353 16.97 -15.67 6.91
C GLN A 353 16.00 -15.19 5.84
N ASP A 354 15.27 -14.08 6.08
CA ASP A 354 14.33 -13.52 5.11
C ASP A 354 15.04 -13.04 3.86
N VAL A 355 16.25 -12.49 3.98
CA VAL A 355 17.08 -12.08 2.85
C VAL A 355 17.43 -13.28 1.96
N MET A 356 17.78 -14.41 2.58
CA MET A 356 18.07 -15.66 1.84
C MET A 356 16.83 -16.19 1.12
N ILE A 357 15.68 -16.17 1.79
CA ILE A 357 14.39 -16.59 1.19
C ILE A 357 14.06 -15.70 -0.01
N SER A 358 14.19 -14.38 0.12
CA SER A 358 13.92 -13.44 -0.96
C SER A 358 14.87 -13.64 -2.15
N LYS A 359 16.17 -13.87 -1.90
CA LYS A 359 17.15 -14.20 -2.97
C LYS A 359 16.77 -15.49 -3.72
N LEU A 360 16.35 -16.54 -3.01
CA LEU A 360 15.89 -17.78 -3.63
C LEU A 360 14.64 -17.56 -4.49
N LEU A 361 13.68 -16.78 -4.00
CA LEU A 361 12.45 -16.46 -4.75
C LEU A 361 12.75 -15.65 -6.01
N LEU A 362 13.64 -14.66 -5.93
CA LEU A 362 14.07 -13.88 -7.08
C LEU A 362 14.81 -14.74 -8.12
N GLY A 363 15.65 -15.67 -7.66
CA GLY A 363 16.36 -16.63 -8.54
C GLY A 363 15.44 -17.65 -9.22
N SER A 364 14.21 -17.83 -8.74
CA SER A 364 13.22 -18.75 -9.33
C SER A 364 12.22 -18.07 -10.27
N LYS A 365 12.42 -16.79 -10.61
CA LYS A 365 11.59 -16.09 -11.60
C LYS A 365 11.78 -16.73 -12.98
N ASP A 366 10.66 -16.84 -13.67
CA ASP A 366 10.65 -17.24 -15.09
C ASP A 366 10.93 -16.01 -15.96
N PHE A 367 11.84 -16.15 -16.91
CA PHE A 367 12.26 -15.11 -17.85
C PHE A 367 11.93 -15.49 -19.30
N GLU A 368 10.84 -16.27 -19.49
CA GLU A 368 10.41 -16.72 -20.80
C GLU A 368 10.19 -15.52 -21.76
N GLY A 369 10.83 -15.56 -22.92
CA GLY A 369 10.70 -14.52 -23.95
C GLY A 369 11.62 -13.31 -23.81
N MET A 370 12.46 -13.22 -22.77
CA MET A 370 13.45 -12.15 -22.59
C MET A 370 14.81 -12.53 -23.16
N ASP A 371 15.55 -11.56 -23.69
CA ASP A 371 16.93 -11.76 -24.08
C ASP A 371 17.90 -11.77 -22.89
N PHE A 372 19.14 -12.18 -23.11
CA PHE A 372 20.16 -12.29 -22.05
C PHE A 372 20.43 -10.94 -21.36
N GLN A 373 20.46 -9.85 -22.14
CA GLN A 373 20.75 -8.52 -21.58
C GLN A 373 19.58 -8.01 -20.73
N GLU A 374 18.35 -8.23 -21.17
CA GLU A 374 17.14 -7.91 -20.41
C GLU A 374 17.09 -8.69 -19.10
N ILE A 375 17.39 -9.99 -19.12
CA ILE A 375 17.43 -10.85 -17.92
C ILE A 375 18.45 -10.31 -16.89
N GLU A 376 19.66 -9.97 -17.33
CA GLU A 376 20.71 -9.44 -16.45
C GLU A 376 20.31 -8.08 -15.87
N GLN A 377 19.67 -7.22 -16.64
CA GLN A 377 19.15 -5.93 -16.15
C GLN A 377 18.08 -6.13 -15.07
N VAL A 378 17.11 -7.04 -15.30
CA VAL A 378 16.05 -7.33 -14.33
C VAL A 378 16.65 -7.91 -13.03
N LYS A 379 17.56 -8.87 -13.12
CA LYS A 379 18.25 -9.45 -11.95
C LYS A 379 19.02 -8.40 -11.15
N HIS A 380 19.71 -7.52 -11.85
CA HIS A 380 20.47 -6.44 -11.23
C HIS A 380 19.55 -5.50 -10.43
N GLN A 381 18.42 -5.11 -11.03
CA GLN A 381 17.43 -4.26 -10.35
C GLN A 381 16.77 -4.94 -9.16
N ASP A 382 16.37 -6.20 -9.32
CA ASP A 382 15.79 -6.97 -8.23
C ASP A 382 16.78 -7.08 -7.05
N SER A 383 18.06 -7.27 -7.35
CA SER A 383 19.11 -7.27 -6.32
C SER A 383 19.23 -5.91 -5.61
N ARG A 384 19.18 -4.81 -6.36
CA ARG A 384 19.23 -3.45 -5.81
C ARG A 384 18.01 -3.15 -4.95
N ARG A 385 16.81 -3.50 -5.41
CA ARG A 385 15.55 -3.35 -4.64
C ARG A 385 15.61 -4.12 -3.33
N LEU A 386 16.11 -5.37 -3.38
CA LEU A 386 16.26 -6.19 -2.19
C LEU A 386 17.25 -5.59 -1.19
N GLN A 387 18.37 -5.02 -1.65
CA GLN A 387 19.34 -4.33 -0.79
C GLN A 387 18.72 -3.10 -0.11
N LEU A 388 17.92 -2.31 -0.82
CA LEU A 388 17.23 -1.16 -0.25
C LEU A 388 16.21 -1.59 0.80
N MET A 389 15.48 -2.68 0.56
CA MET A 389 14.55 -3.25 1.53
C MET A 389 15.26 -3.81 2.77
N GLU A 390 16.39 -4.50 2.60
CA GLU A 390 17.27 -4.92 3.72
C GLU A 390 17.76 -3.70 4.49
N GLY A 391 18.17 -2.64 3.79
CA GLY A 391 18.57 -1.35 4.39
C GLY A 391 17.46 -0.73 5.25
N TYR A 392 16.21 -0.78 4.79
CA TYR A 392 15.06 -0.35 5.59
C TYR A 392 14.90 -1.17 6.87
N CYS A 393 15.03 -2.49 6.80
CA CYS A 393 14.92 -3.36 7.97
C CYS A 393 16.04 -3.13 8.98
N MET A 394 17.21 -2.69 8.55
CA MET A 394 18.39 -2.51 9.37
C MET A 394 18.62 -1.06 9.80
N THR A 395 17.86 -0.10 9.27
CA THR A 395 18.07 1.31 9.61
C THR A 395 17.73 1.61 11.07
N THR A 396 18.50 2.51 11.67
CA THR A 396 18.22 3.12 12.97
C THR A 396 17.69 4.55 12.84
N SER A 397 17.58 5.05 11.59
CA SER A 397 16.95 6.32 11.26
C SER A 397 15.42 6.19 11.27
N CYS A 398 14.72 7.30 11.15
CA CYS A 398 13.27 7.32 11.06
C CYS A 398 12.76 6.42 9.92
N LEU A 399 11.90 5.44 10.25
CA LEU A 399 11.37 4.47 9.27
C LEU A 399 10.50 5.15 8.22
N ARG A 400 9.69 6.13 8.61
CA ARG A 400 8.84 6.90 7.69
C ARG A 400 9.69 7.69 6.70
N ASN A 401 10.69 8.42 7.18
CA ASN A 401 11.57 9.19 6.31
C ASN A 401 12.30 8.30 5.31
N TYR A 402 12.74 7.11 5.72
CA TYR A 402 13.36 6.17 4.80
C TYR A 402 12.44 5.79 3.62
N ILE A 403 11.12 5.60 3.88
CA ILE A 403 10.13 5.34 2.84
C ILE A 403 9.97 6.57 1.94
N LEU A 404 9.82 7.75 2.51
CA LEU A 404 9.60 8.99 1.76
C LEU A 404 10.81 9.34 0.87
N GLU A 405 12.02 9.23 1.41
CA GLU A 405 13.28 9.43 0.68
C GLU A 405 13.44 8.42 -0.47
N TYR A 406 13.02 7.15 -0.26
CA TYR A 406 13.02 6.15 -1.32
C TYR A 406 12.18 6.57 -2.53
N PHE A 407 11.04 7.20 -2.30
CA PHE A 407 10.17 7.72 -3.37
C PHE A 407 10.54 9.13 -3.84
N GLY A 408 11.63 9.71 -3.34
CA GLY A 408 12.17 10.99 -3.80
C GLY A 408 11.70 12.22 -3.03
N GLU A 409 11.02 12.03 -1.89
CA GLU A 409 10.67 13.16 -1.02
C GLU A 409 11.83 13.56 -0.12
N THR A 410 11.99 14.88 0.08
CA THR A 410 13.01 15.41 1.00
C THR A 410 12.42 15.53 2.40
N THR A 411 13.04 14.84 3.37
CA THR A 411 12.62 14.87 4.77
C THR A 411 13.72 15.47 5.64
N HIS A 412 13.36 16.30 6.61
CA HIS A 412 14.35 17.02 7.42
C HIS A 412 14.30 16.68 8.91
N GLN A 413 13.21 16.10 9.40
CA GLN A 413 13.02 15.82 10.83
C GLN A 413 12.44 14.42 11.05
N PRO A 414 12.70 13.79 12.20
CA PRO A 414 12.02 12.56 12.60
C PRO A 414 10.51 12.74 12.62
N CYS A 415 9.76 11.66 12.32
CA CYS A 415 8.31 11.73 12.21
C CYS A 415 7.55 11.63 13.54
N ASP A 416 8.23 11.28 14.64
CA ASP A 416 7.67 10.98 15.98
C ASP A 416 6.46 10.02 15.97
N ASN A 417 6.30 9.24 14.89
CA ASN A 417 5.24 8.26 14.71
C ASN A 417 5.75 6.99 14.02
N CYS A 418 6.89 6.46 14.48
CA CYS A 418 7.41 5.16 14.04
C CYS A 418 8.23 4.50 15.16
N GLY A 419 8.46 3.19 15.03
CA GLY A 419 9.20 2.42 16.03
C GLY A 419 10.57 3.01 16.35
N ASN A 420 11.33 3.43 15.33
CA ASN A 420 12.67 3.96 15.53
C ASN A 420 12.69 5.35 16.18
N CYS A 421 11.67 6.18 16.00
CA CYS A 421 11.58 7.46 16.69
C CYS A 421 11.29 7.31 18.19
N HIS A 422 10.56 6.25 18.56
CA HIS A 422 10.22 5.97 19.97
C HIS A 422 11.16 5.00 20.65
N GLN A 423 12.14 4.44 19.93
CA GLN A 423 13.06 3.46 20.48
C GLN A 423 14.35 4.13 20.94
N GLU A 424 14.83 3.74 22.12
CA GLU A 424 16.16 4.13 22.57
C GLU A 424 17.23 3.26 21.89
N PHE A 425 18.24 3.93 21.37
CA PHE A 425 19.41 3.29 20.78
C PHE A 425 20.64 3.48 21.67
N GLU A 426 21.52 2.51 21.65
CA GLU A 426 22.88 2.68 22.16
C GLU A 426 23.74 3.31 21.06
N GLU A 427 24.35 4.45 21.36
CA GLU A 427 25.26 5.11 20.42
C GLU A 427 26.68 4.59 20.64
N LEU A 428 27.27 4.04 19.58
CA LEU A 428 28.64 3.55 19.58
C LEU A 428 29.49 4.43 18.65
N ASP A 429 30.54 5.05 19.20
CA ASP A 429 31.55 5.71 18.38
C ASP A 429 32.44 4.64 17.74
N MET A 430 32.29 4.49 16.44
CA MET A 430 33.04 3.54 15.62
C MET A 430 33.98 4.24 14.62
N THR A 431 34.42 5.44 14.94
CA THR A 431 35.31 6.23 14.08
C THR A 431 36.64 5.54 13.79
N LEU A 432 37.24 4.89 14.81
CA LEU A 432 38.47 4.10 14.62
C LEU A 432 38.21 2.82 13.83
N ASP A 433 37.11 2.13 14.12
CA ASP A 433 36.69 0.93 13.40
C ASP A 433 36.49 1.22 11.89
N ALA A 434 35.90 2.38 11.56
CA ALA A 434 35.71 2.80 10.18
C ALA A 434 37.05 2.97 9.44
N LYS A 435 38.07 3.51 10.11
CA LYS A 435 39.41 3.60 9.53
C LYS A 435 40.01 2.21 9.26
N TRP A 436 39.80 1.24 10.16
CA TRP A 436 40.22 -0.15 9.94
C TRP A 436 39.45 -0.80 8.79
N VAL A 437 38.16 -0.53 8.63
CA VAL A 437 37.37 -1.03 7.50
C VAL A 437 37.92 -0.51 6.17
N VAL A 438 38.17 0.79 6.04
CA VAL A 438 38.75 1.39 4.84
C VAL A 438 40.17 0.87 4.58
N GLY A 439 40.99 0.77 5.63
CA GLY A 439 42.33 0.21 5.54
C GLY A 439 42.29 -1.25 5.01
N CYS A 440 41.43 -2.08 5.56
CA CYS A 440 41.23 -3.45 5.12
C CYS A 440 40.80 -3.55 3.65
N ILE A 441 39.82 -2.75 3.22
CA ILE A 441 39.36 -2.70 1.83
C ILE A 441 40.51 -2.31 0.89
N THR A 442 41.31 -1.33 1.29
CA THR A 442 42.48 -0.85 0.52
C THR A 442 43.55 -1.93 0.43
N GLU A 443 43.91 -2.58 1.54
CA GLU A 443 44.90 -3.66 1.61
C GLU A 443 44.46 -4.88 0.78
N MET A 444 43.15 -5.19 0.80
CA MET A 444 42.51 -6.23 -0.03
C MET A 444 42.26 -5.77 -1.48
N ARG A 445 42.75 -4.58 -1.88
CA ARG A 445 42.67 -4.00 -3.24
C ARG A 445 41.25 -3.89 -3.79
N GLY A 446 40.24 -3.74 -2.94
CA GLY A 446 38.83 -3.63 -3.35
C GLY A 446 38.27 -4.84 -4.13
N ARG A 447 38.81 -6.04 -3.91
CA ARG A 447 38.47 -7.26 -4.68
C ARG A 447 37.44 -8.16 -3.98
N TYR A 448 37.08 -7.87 -2.75
CA TYR A 448 36.28 -8.78 -1.94
C TYR A 448 34.98 -8.12 -1.43
N GLY A 449 33.97 -8.95 -1.23
CA GLY A 449 32.69 -8.52 -0.72
C GLY A 449 32.69 -8.39 0.81
N GLN A 450 31.61 -7.81 1.34
CA GLN A 450 31.41 -7.47 2.75
C GLN A 450 31.74 -8.63 3.71
N ALA A 451 31.30 -9.85 3.39
CA ALA A 451 31.50 -11.00 4.26
C ALA A 451 32.98 -11.37 4.48
N LEU A 452 33.82 -11.21 3.43
CA LEU A 452 35.25 -11.50 3.52
C LEU A 452 36.00 -10.36 4.22
N VAL A 453 35.64 -9.11 3.98
CA VAL A 453 36.20 -7.95 4.69
C VAL A 453 35.91 -8.05 6.18
N ILE A 454 34.67 -8.29 6.58
CA ILE A 454 34.29 -8.48 7.98
C ILE A 454 35.00 -9.68 8.60
N GLY A 455 35.03 -10.82 7.90
CA GLY A 455 35.72 -12.02 8.39
C GLY A 455 37.21 -11.80 8.62
N THR A 456 37.88 -11.00 7.78
CA THR A 456 39.28 -10.59 7.95
C THR A 456 39.47 -9.72 9.18
N LEU A 457 38.64 -8.68 9.33
CA LEU A 457 38.68 -7.76 10.49
C LEU A 457 38.44 -8.48 11.83
N LEU A 458 37.55 -9.47 11.84
CA LEU A 458 37.25 -10.28 13.02
C LEU A 458 38.26 -11.41 13.29
N GLY A 459 39.27 -11.60 12.43
CA GLY A 459 40.22 -12.69 12.58
C GLY A 459 39.62 -14.09 12.41
N SER A 460 38.58 -14.23 11.58
CA SER A 460 37.84 -15.48 11.41
C SER A 460 38.70 -16.60 10.77
N LYS A 461 38.65 -17.82 11.33
CA LYS A 461 39.43 -19.00 10.89
C LYS A 461 38.77 -19.79 9.75
N LYS A 462 37.74 -19.24 9.08
CA LYS A 462 37.04 -19.92 7.96
C LYS A 462 38.02 -20.26 6.82
N ALA A 463 37.87 -21.43 6.20
CA ALA A 463 38.76 -21.91 5.15
C ALA A 463 38.94 -20.89 4.01
N ARG A 464 37.87 -20.28 3.51
CA ARG A 464 37.87 -19.28 2.45
C ARG A 464 38.76 -18.05 2.75
N LEU A 465 38.93 -17.67 4.03
CA LEU A 465 39.83 -16.58 4.41
C LEU A 465 41.29 -17.01 4.37
N LYS A 466 41.60 -18.29 4.67
CA LYS A 466 42.93 -18.87 4.49
C LYS A 466 43.31 -18.93 3.05
N ASP A 467 42.38 -19.34 2.16
CA ASP A 467 42.61 -19.48 0.72
C ASP A 467 42.99 -18.15 0.05
N ILE A 468 42.44 -17.02 0.54
CA ILE A 468 42.76 -15.67 0.04
C ILE A 468 43.98 -15.05 0.75
N GLY A 469 44.62 -15.77 1.67
CA GLY A 469 45.78 -15.27 2.41
C GLY A 469 45.42 -14.16 3.41
N ALA A 470 44.18 -14.11 3.94
CA ALA A 470 43.70 -13.06 4.81
C ALA A 470 44.56 -12.84 6.06
N THR A 471 45.20 -13.92 6.57
CA THR A 471 46.08 -13.87 7.75
C THR A 471 47.36 -13.05 7.54
N SER A 472 47.73 -12.74 6.30
CA SER A 472 48.90 -11.93 5.97
C SER A 472 48.59 -10.40 5.93
N TYR A 473 47.33 -10.01 6.00
CA TYR A 473 46.95 -8.60 6.01
C TYR A 473 47.11 -7.99 7.40
N ASN A 474 47.56 -6.74 7.46
CA ASN A 474 47.71 -6.00 8.72
C ASN A 474 46.37 -5.78 9.44
N CYS A 475 45.27 -5.72 8.69
CA CYS A 475 43.92 -5.55 9.20
C CYS A 475 43.33 -6.86 9.81
N TYR A 476 44.01 -8.02 9.67
CA TYR A 476 43.47 -9.29 10.20
C TYR A 476 43.37 -9.30 11.73
N GLY A 477 42.14 -9.53 12.23
CA GLY A 477 41.84 -9.61 13.66
C GLY A 477 41.84 -8.29 14.43
N GLN A 478 42.00 -7.14 13.76
CA GLN A 478 42.06 -5.83 14.42
C GLN A 478 40.77 -5.44 15.13
N LEU A 479 39.64 -6.04 14.73
CA LEU A 479 38.31 -5.79 15.29
C LEU A 479 37.68 -7.07 15.88
N GLU A 480 38.50 -7.97 16.44
CA GLU A 480 38.03 -9.24 17.03
C GLU A 480 37.07 -9.06 18.21
N ASN A 481 37.13 -7.89 18.88
CA ASN A 481 36.26 -7.49 19.98
C ASN A 481 34.87 -6.98 19.53
N ARG A 482 34.66 -6.84 18.22
CA ARG A 482 33.38 -6.43 17.64
C ARG A 482 32.55 -7.63 17.20
N THR A 483 31.24 -7.42 17.04
CA THR A 483 30.35 -8.44 16.44
C THR A 483 30.24 -8.27 14.94
N GLU A 484 29.93 -9.36 14.22
CA GLU A 484 29.64 -9.28 12.78
C GLU A 484 28.51 -8.30 12.48
N ALA A 485 27.49 -8.21 13.37
CA ALA A 485 26.37 -7.31 13.24
C ALA A 485 26.80 -5.83 13.33
N ASP A 486 27.67 -5.48 14.29
CA ASP A 486 28.19 -4.11 14.44
C ASP A 486 28.96 -3.66 13.20
N LEU A 487 29.80 -4.55 12.63
CA LEU A 487 30.55 -4.24 11.42
C LEU A 487 29.67 -4.14 10.18
N ARG A 488 28.60 -4.92 10.11
CA ARG A 488 27.60 -4.78 9.04
C ARG A 488 26.89 -3.44 9.10
N LEU A 489 26.49 -3.00 10.29
CA LEU A 489 25.88 -1.69 10.49
C LEU A 489 26.85 -0.56 10.12
N LEU A 490 28.10 -0.65 10.56
CA LEU A 490 29.15 0.33 10.25
C LEU A 490 29.36 0.44 8.73
N ILE A 491 29.58 -0.68 8.03
CA ILE A 491 29.79 -0.69 6.58
C ILE A 491 28.59 -0.13 5.85
N SER A 492 27.37 -0.47 6.25
CA SER A 492 26.14 0.05 5.64
C SER A 492 26.03 1.57 5.80
N GLN A 493 26.41 2.10 6.97
CA GLN A 493 26.44 3.54 7.19
C GLN A 493 27.54 4.22 6.39
N MET A 494 28.73 3.62 6.30
CA MET A 494 29.84 4.15 5.51
C MET A 494 29.51 4.18 4.01
N ILE A 495 28.74 3.22 3.50
CA ILE A 495 28.23 3.23 2.13
C ILE A 495 27.27 4.41 1.93
N ARG A 496 26.32 4.64 2.84
CA ARG A 496 25.41 5.79 2.77
C ARG A 496 26.12 7.15 2.84
N MET A 497 27.19 7.23 3.62
CA MET A 497 28.02 8.44 3.73
C MET A 497 29.00 8.61 2.56
N GLY A 498 29.08 7.65 1.64
CA GLY A 498 29.97 7.70 0.48
C GLY A 498 31.44 7.37 0.77
N TYR A 499 31.78 6.94 2.00
CA TYR A 499 33.15 6.53 2.35
C TYR A 499 33.54 5.18 1.77
N ILE A 500 32.55 4.36 1.47
CA ILE A 500 32.69 3.06 0.80
C ILE A 500 31.69 3.02 -0.35
N THR A 501 32.11 2.47 -1.47
CA THR A 501 31.24 2.12 -2.58
C THR A 501 31.15 0.61 -2.70
N GLN A 502 29.99 0.12 -3.06
CA GLN A 502 29.74 -1.29 -3.30
C GLN A 502 29.44 -1.49 -4.79
N THR A 503 30.20 -2.38 -5.45
CA THR A 503 29.94 -2.66 -6.86
C THR A 503 28.67 -3.46 -7.03
N GLU A 504 28.02 -3.27 -8.15
CA GLU A 504 26.82 -3.99 -8.53
C GLU A 504 27.18 -5.33 -9.18
N GLY A 505 26.29 -6.33 -9.13
CA GLY A 505 26.45 -7.64 -9.74
C GLY A 505 26.48 -8.81 -8.75
N GLU A 506 26.56 -10.03 -9.29
CA GLU A 506 26.52 -11.30 -8.53
C GLU A 506 27.63 -11.40 -7.46
N TYR A 507 28.79 -10.82 -7.75
CA TYR A 507 29.94 -10.76 -6.85
C TYR A 507 30.22 -9.31 -6.44
N SER A 508 29.30 -8.76 -5.65
CA SER A 508 29.44 -7.41 -5.13
C SER A 508 30.68 -7.25 -4.25
N VAL A 509 31.58 -6.30 -4.60
CA VAL A 509 32.80 -6.01 -3.86
C VAL A 509 32.77 -4.61 -3.26
N LEU A 510 33.47 -4.43 -2.13
CA LEU A 510 33.63 -3.13 -1.48
C LEU A 510 34.87 -2.40 -2.02
N LYS A 511 34.71 -1.12 -2.33
CA LYS A 511 35.80 -0.23 -2.71
C LYS A 511 35.82 1.01 -1.82
N ALA A 512 36.99 1.58 -1.58
CA ALA A 512 37.08 2.88 -0.90
C ALA A 512 36.43 3.97 -1.77
N GLY A 513 35.58 4.78 -1.16
CA GLY A 513 34.93 5.94 -1.75
C GLY A 513 35.67 7.23 -1.43
N ASN A 514 34.94 8.33 -1.17
CA ASN A 514 35.56 9.60 -0.74
C ASN A 514 35.90 9.55 0.75
N ILE A 515 37.17 9.28 1.07
CA ILE A 515 37.69 9.12 2.43
C ILE A 515 38.34 10.39 2.99
N ALA A 516 38.34 11.48 2.26
CA ALA A 516 39.04 12.72 2.67
C ALA A 516 38.59 13.21 4.06
N ASP A 517 37.30 13.17 4.32
CA ASP A 517 36.70 13.59 5.59
C ASP A 517 37.03 12.64 6.74
N LEU A 518 37.23 11.35 6.48
CA LEU A 518 37.61 10.36 7.50
C LEU A 518 39.03 10.60 8.08
N GLN A 519 39.86 11.35 7.35
CA GLN A 519 41.20 11.75 7.79
C GLN A 519 41.14 12.96 8.71
N ASN A 520 40.02 13.70 8.72
CA ASN A 520 39.81 14.84 9.60
C ASN A 520 39.60 14.35 11.05
N LYS A 521 40.31 14.97 12.00
CA LYS A 521 40.23 14.62 13.44
C LYS A 521 38.85 14.88 14.07
N ASN A 522 38.04 15.75 13.45
CA ASN A 522 36.71 16.14 13.95
C ASN A 522 35.58 15.24 13.44
N THR A 523 35.83 14.40 12.44
CA THR A 523 34.80 13.50 11.90
C THR A 523 34.54 12.35 12.85
N LYS A 524 33.32 12.22 13.33
CA LYS A 524 32.88 11.09 14.15
C LYS A 524 31.91 10.22 13.34
N ILE A 525 32.11 8.91 13.43
CA ILE A 525 31.17 7.93 12.90
C ILE A 525 30.50 7.24 14.09
N ILE A 526 29.28 7.66 14.37
CA ILE A 526 28.45 7.13 15.44
C ILE A 526 27.44 6.18 14.79
N ILE A 527 27.45 4.93 15.17
CA ILE A 527 26.37 4.01 14.81
C ILE A 527 25.39 3.89 15.97
N LYS A 528 24.11 3.75 15.64
CA LYS A 528 23.05 3.45 16.61
C LYS A 528 22.76 1.97 16.57
N LYS A 529 22.80 1.34 17.74
CA LYS A 529 22.51 -0.09 17.92
C LYS A 529 21.24 -0.25 18.72
N PHE A 530 20.41 -1.21 18.33
CA PHE A 530 19.25 -1.58 19.14
C PHE A 530 19.74 -2.08 20.52
N LYS A 531 19.21 -1.50 21.60
CA LYS A 531 19.46 -2.05 22.95
C LYS A 531 18.91 -3.48 22.99
N GLU A 532 19.75 -4.45 23.37
CA GLU A 532 19.26 -5.82 23.56
C GLU A 532 18.19 -5.80 24.66
N LYS A 533 16.95 -6.15 24.30
CA LYS A 533 15.90 -6.42 25.30
C LYS A 533 16.42 -7.56 26.19
N GLU A 534 16.52 -7.36 27.50
CA GLU A 534 16.93 -8.39 28.45
C GLU A 534 16.21 -9.70 28.13
N LYS A 535 16.98 -10.77 27.96
CA LYS A 535 16.44 -12.12 27.74
C LYS A 535 15.50 -12.44 28.90
N ILE A 536 14.19 -12.42 28.66
CA ILE A 536 13.21 -12.94 29.61
C ILE A 536 13.57 -14.40 29.81
N SER A 537 14.23 -14.66 30.93
CA SER A 537 14.56 -16.02 31.36
C SER A 537 13.24 -16.76 31.55
N THR A 538 13.08 -17.86 30.83
CA THR A 538 11.99 -18.82 31.01
C THR A 538 12.18 -19.53 32.35
N THR A 539 11.83 -18.87 33.44
CA THR A 539 11.62 -19.53 34.75
C THR A 539 10.13 -19.81 34.90
N LYS A 540 9.85 -21.06 35.18
CA LYS A 540 8.52 -21.66 35.36
C LYS A 540 7.70 -20.92 36.43
N LYS A 541 6.41 -20.67 36.06
CA LYS A 541 5.23 -20.55 36.94
C LYS A 541 5.32 -19.61 38.14
N HIS A 542 4.75 -18.43 38.03
CA HIS A 542 3.81 -17.94 39.05
C HIS A 542 2.77 -17.04 38.38
N LYS A 543 1.49 -17.41 38.55
CA LYS A 543 0.33 -16.60 38.16
C LYS A 543 0.28 -15.41 39.10
N THR A 544 0.58 -14.22 38.58
CA THR A 544 0.16 -12.94 39.18
C THR A 544 -0.50 -12.12 38.09
N PRO A 545 -1.61 -11.42 38.38
CA PRO A 545 -2.36 -10.71 37.35
C PRO A 545 -1.59 -9.47 36.90
N PHE A 546 -1.38 -9.37 35.59
CA PHE A 546 -0.79 -8.20 34.96
C PHE A 546 -1.72 -6.99 35.15
N LYS A 547 -1.17 -5.93 35.71
CA LYS A 547 -1.77 -4.60 35.70
C LYS A 547 -1.87 -4.12 34.22
N LYS A 548 -3.05 -3.63 33.87
CA LYS A 548 -3.29 -2.87 32.66
C LYS A 548 -2.45 -1.60 32.68
N ASP A 549 -1.37 -1.58 31.94
CA ASP A 549 -0.72 -0.32 31.56
C ASP A 549 -1.41 0.20 30.28
N SER A 550 -2.33 1.14 30.52
CA SER A 550 -2.92 1.97 29.50
C SER A 550 -1.86 2.96 29.01
N PHE A 551 -1.43 2.85 27.77
CA PHE A 551 -0.65 3.89 27.10
C PHE A 551 -1.58 5.07 26.85
N SER A 552 -1.53 6.05 27.73
CA SER A 552 -2.12 7.37 27.56
C SER A 552 -1.14 8.21 26.76
N ALA A 553 -1.56 8.73 25.61
CA ALA A 553 -0.90 9.83 24.95
C ALA A 553 -0.90 11.04 25.90
N SER A 554 0.28 11.45 26.34
CA SER A 554 0.47 12.68 27.10
C SER A 554 0.36 13.88 26.15
N THR A 555 -0.80 14.52 26.15
CA THR A 555 -0.94 15.93 25.83
C THR A 555 -1.19 16.67 27.14
N GLU A 556 -0.17 17.34 27.65
CA GLU A 556 -0.37 18.34 28.70
C GLU A 556 -1.10 19.55 28.12
N SER A 557 -2.32 19.74 28.54
CA SER A 557 -2.88 21.08 28.72
C SER A 557 -4.03 21.01 29.74
N SER A 558 -3.82 21.75 30.78
CA SER A 558 -4.73 22.02 31.90
C SER A 558 -6.13 22.39 31.44
N SER A 559 -7.16 21.72 31.95
CA SER A 559 -8.30 22.28 32.69
C SER A 559 -9.55 21.38 32.65
N THR A 560 -10.04 21.05 33.83
CA THR A 560 -11.41 20.77 34.28
C THR A 560 -12.14 19.52 33.76
N ASP A 561 -12.44 18.67 34.74
CA ASP A 561 -13.46 17.62 34.83
C ASP A 561 -14.72 17.88 34.00
N SER A 562 -14.86 17.09 32.90
CA SER A 562 -16.17 16.73 32.31
C SER A 562 -16.06 15.75 31.10
N THR A 563 -14.84 15.23 30.76
CA THR A 563 -14.60 14.47 29.52
C THR A 563 -14.60 12.95 29.66
N ALA A 564 -14.62 12.40 30.85
CA ALA A 564 -14.55 10.93 31.06
C ALA A 564 -15.86 10.19 30.72
N THR A 565 -17.01 10.86 30.78
CA THR A 565 -18.32 10.28 30.47
C THR A 565 -18.64 10.28 28.97
N ASN A 566 -18.14 11.25 28.19
CA ASN A 566 -18.41 11.35 26.76
C ASN A 566 -17.62 10.30 25.92
N SER A 567 -16.44 9.88 26.35
CA SER A 567 -15.64 8.89 25.61
C SER A 567 -16.20 7.47 25.71
N SER A 568 -16.81 7.09 26.84
CA SER A 568 -17.45 5.79 27.03
C SER A 568 -18.78 5.68 26.30
N HIS A 569 -19.57 6.76 26.25
CA HIS A 569 -20.84 6.85 25.52
C HIS A 569 -20.63 6.75 24.00
N ASN A 570 -19.65 7.46 23.44
CA ASN A 570 -19.31 7.38 22.03
C ASN A 570 -18.85 5.97 21.61
N SER A 571 -18.15 5.26 22.48
CA SER A 571 -17.72 3.87 22.21
C SER A 571 -18.89 2.90 22.16
N ALA A 572 -19.90 3.03 23.03
CA ALA A 572 -21.06 2.16 23.07
C ALA A 572 -22.00 2.39 21.87
N LEU A 573 -22.24 3.64 21.49
CA LEU A 573 -23.02 3.98 20.29
C LEU A 573 -22.30 3.48 19.02
N PHE A 574 -20.98 3.66 18.92
CA PHE A 574 -20.21 3.15 17.78
C PHE A 574 -20.41 1.65 17.60
N GLU A 575 -20.35 0.88 18.69
CA GLU A 575 -20.54 -0.59 18.60
C GLU A 575 -21.99 -0.94 18.22
N ALA A 576 -23.01 -0.23 18.70
CA ALA A 576 -24.40 -0.41 18.28
C ALA A 576 -24.56 -0.16 16.77
N LEU A 577 -24.04 0.96 16.27
CA LEU A 577 -24.09 1.29 14.83
C LEU A 577 -23.27 0.28 13.99
N ARG A 578 -22.17 -0.22 14.53
CA ARG A 578 -21.36 -1.26 13.88
C ARG A 578 -22.15 -2.58 13.75
N GLN A 579 -22.86 -2.98 14.78
CA GLN A 579 -23.71 -4.19 14.75
C GLN A 579 -24.88 -4.02 13.77
N LEU A 580 -25.55 -2.87 13.76
CA LEU A 580 -26.57 -2.54 12.77
C LEU A 580 -26.02 -2.61 11.35
N ARG A 581 -24.84 -2.04 11.10
CA ARG A 581 -24.16 -2.11 9.81
C ARG A 581 -23.89 -3.56 9.38
N LEU A 582 -23.40 -4.40 10.29
CA LEU A 582 -23.15 -5.82 10.01
C LEU A 582 -24.44 -6.57 9.66
N GLN A 583 -25.53 -6.26 10.34
CA GLN A 583 -26.86 -6.82 10.05
C GLN A 583 -27.31 -6.42 8.64
N ILE A 584 -27.28 -5.13 8.29
CA ILE A 584 -27.67 -4.62 6.98
C ILE A 584 -26.78 -5.23 5.89
N ALA A 585 -25.48 -5.30 6.11
CA ALA A 585 -24.53 -5.89 5.17
C ALA A 585 -24.83 -7.35 4.87
N LYS A 586 -25.26 -8.11 5.88
CA LYS A 586 -25.69 -9.51 5.73
C LYS A 586 -27.01 -9.63 4.97
N GLU A 587 -28.00 -8.79 5.27
CA GLU A 587 -29.30 -8.76 4.58
C GLU A 587 -29.14 -8.44 3.09
N GLU A 588 -28.29 -7.45 2.75
CA GLU A 588 -28.05 -6.97 1.39
C GLU A 588 -26.97 -7.78 0.63
N SER A 589 -26.29 -8.68 1.30
CA SER A 589 -25.14 -9.43 0.74
C SER A 589 -24.04 -8.50 0.20
N VAL A 590 -23.76 -7.41 0.92
CA VAL A 590 -22.69 -6.46 0.62
C VAL A 590 -21.65 -6.42 1.73
N PRO A 591 -20.37 -6.07 1.45
CA PRO A 591 -19.38 -5.82 2.49
C PRO A 591 -19.82 -4.69 3.45
N PRO A 592 -19.56 -4.81 4.77
CA PRO A 592 -19.98 -3.82 5.76
C PRO A 592 -19.53 -2.39 5.44
N TYR A 593 -18.30 -2.19 4.96
CA TYR A 593 -17.77 -0.88 4.61
C TYR A 593 -18.45 -0.23 3.39
N ILE A 594 -19.16 -1.00 2.56
CA ILE A 594 -19.95 -0.46 1.44
C ILE A 594 -21.20 0.23 1.98
N VAL A 595 -21.82 -0.28 3.06
CA VAL A 595 -22.93 0.39 3.72
C VAL A 595 -22.43 1.72 4.26
N PHE A 596 -21.56 1.70 5.27
CA PHE A 596 -20.85 2.87 5.79
C PHE A 596 -19.45 2.46 6.29
N THR A 597 -18.46 3.36 6.12
CA THR A 597 -17.12 3.15 6.67
C THR A 597 -17.09 3.40 8.17
N ASP A 598 -16.04 2.93 8.88
CA ASP A 598 -15.88 3.22 10.30
C ASP A 598 -15.81 4.73 10.56
N ARG A 599 -15.12 5.48 9.68
CA ARG A 599 -15.07 6.95 9.74
C ARG A 599 -16.47 7.59 9.67
N THR A 600 -17.36 7.06 8.82
CA THR A 600 -18.75 7.53 8.74
C THR A 600 -19.50 7.24 10.04
N LEU A 601 -19.32 6.07 10.65
CA LEU A 601 -19.93 5.73 11.93
C LEU A 601 -19.40 6.62 13.08
N ILE A 602 -18.10 6.90 13.09
CA ILE A 602 -17.48 7.82 14.05
C ILE A 602 -18.07 9.23 13.90
N ASP A 603 -18.24 9.70 12.67
CA ASP A 603 -18.84 11.01 12.40
C ASP A 603 -20.34 11.05 12.81
N MET A 604 -21.09 9.94 12.63
CA MET A 604 -22.45 9.78 13.18
C MET A 604 -22.46 9.88 14.71
N CYS A 605 -21.53 9.21 15.39
CA CYS A 605 -21.41 9.29 16.85
C CYS A 605 -21.05 10.70 17.35
N SER A 606 -20.32 11.45 16.56
CA SER A 606 -19.93 12.83 16.88
C SER A 606 -21.06 13.84 16.64
N LYS A 607 -21.78 13.70 15.52
CA LYS A 607 -22.82 14.64 15.07
C LYS A 607 -24.21 14.33 15.61
N LEU A 608 -24.47 13.06 15.96
CA LEU A 608 -25.75 12.56 16.48
C LEU A 608 -26.96 13.03 15.66
N PRO A 609 -27.00 12.77 14.33
CA PRO A 609 -28.05 13.29 13.46
C PRO A 609 -29.44 12.80 13.88
N GLN A 610 -30.45 13.68 13.83
CA GLN A 610 -31.83 13.43 14.26
C GLN A 610 -32.81 13.31 13.10
N ASN A 611 -32.41 13.81 11.93
CA ASN A 611 -33.22 13.83 10.72
C ASN A 611 -32.36 13.59 9.47
N GLU A 612 -33.03 13.46 8.31
CA GLU A 612 -32.37 13.17 7.05
C GLU A 612 -31.42 14.29 6.61
N ASP A 613 -31.73 15.54 6.86
CA ASP A 613 -30.89 16.68 6.49
C ASP A 613 -29.59 16.70 7.31
N GLU A 614 -29.69 16.42 8.61
CA GLU A 614 -28.51 16.27 9.47
C GLU A 614 -27.68 15.04 9.10
N MET A 615 -28.34 13.95 8.68
CA MET A 615 -27.68 12.73 8.23
C MET A 615 -26.90 12.95 6.92
N LEU A 616 -27.37 13.82 6.00
CA LEU A 616 -26.65 14.24 4.80
C LEU A 616 -25.38 15.05 5.12
N ASN A 617 -25.30 15.65 6.30
CA ASN A 617 -24.09 16.35 6.75
C ASN A 617 -23.02 15.42 7.32
N VAL A 618 -23.34 14.14 7.50
CA VAL A 618 -22.36 13.12 7.93
C VAL A 618 -21.46 12.74 6.74
N SER A 619 -20.17 12.75 6.96
CA SER A 619 -19.18 12.44 5.94
C SER A 619 -19.36 11.00 5.40
N GLY A 620 -19.42 10.85 4.08
CA GLY A 620 -19.61 9.56 3.42
C GLY A 620 -21.08 9.11 3.30
N VAL A 621 -22.05 9.98 3.64
CA VAL A 621 -23.48 9.75 3.43
C VAL A 621 -23.94 10.51 2.18
N GLY A 622 -23.99 9.82 1.05
CA GLY A 622 -24.59 10.35 -0.18
C GLY A 622 -26.10 10.07 -0.23
N GLN A 623 -26.80 10.75 -1.16
CA GLN A 623 -28.26 10.66 -1.26
C GLN A 623 -28.81 9.23 -1.37
N ASN A 624 -28.17 8.38 -2.15
CA ASN A 624 -28.61 6.98 -2.31
C ASN A 624 -28.44 6.17 -1.02
N LYS A 625 -27.33 6.35 -0.31
CA LYS A 625 -27.10 5.67 0.97
C LYS A 625 -28.05 6.17 2.05
N LEU A 626 -28.35 7.48 2.06
CA LEU A 626 -29.37 8.04 2.95
C LEU A 626 -30.72 7.38 2.69
N LYS A 627 -31.19 7.40 1.45
CA LYS A 627 -32.47 6.80 1.06
C LYS A 627 -32.56 5.31 1.40
N LYS A 628 -31.45 4.57 1.26
CA LYS A 628 -31.42 3.11 1.45
C LYS A 628 -31.26 2.71 2.92
N TYR A 629 -30.42 3.42 3.67
CA TYR A 629 -29.98 3.01 5.01
C TYR A 629 -30.27 4.06 6.10
N GLY A 630 -30.40 5.33 5.74
CA GLY A 630 -30.41 6.46 6.69
C GLY A 630 -31.44 6.32 7.80
N GLN A 631 -32.67 5.91 7.48
CA GLN A 631 -33.74 5.79 8.47
C GLN A 631 -33.40 4.78 9.56
N ARG A 632 -32.78 3.64 9.23
CA ARG A 632 -32.40 2.61 10.22
C ARG A 632 -31.32 3.13 11.19
N PHE A 633 -30.36 3.89 10.69
CA PHE A 633 -29.31 4.49 11.52
C PHE A 633 -29.85 5.63 12.39
N LEU A 634 -30.75 6.47 11.87
CA LEU A 634 -31.42 7.50 12.66
C LEU A 634 -32.23 6.90 13.81
N GLN A 635 -32.96 5.81 13.55
CA GLN A 635 -33.70 5.09 14.59
C GLN A 635 -32.80 4.53 15.68
N GLU A 636 -31.66 3.93 15.30
CA GLU A 636 -30.69 3.39 16.27
C GLU A 636 -30.06 4.49 17.12
N ILE A 637 -29.67 5.62 16.52
CA ILE A 637 -29.14 6.78 17.24
C ILE A 637 -30.18 7.34 18.24
N SER A 638 -31.43 7.50 17.80
CA SER A 638 -32.52 7.99 18.65
C SER A 638 -32.83 7.04 19.81
N ALA A 639 -32.88 5.71 19.53
CA ALA A 639 -33.08 4.69 20.55
C ALA A 639 -31.95 4.70 21.59
N PHE A 640 -30.71 4.81 21.14
CA PHE A 640 -29.55 4.88 22.02
C PHE A 640 -29.58 6.13 22.94
N GLN A 641 -29.93 7.28 22.38
CA GLN A 641 -30.07 8.51 23.16
C GLN A 641 -31.19 8.39 24.19
N SER A 642 -32.36 7.83 23.81
CA SER A 642 -33.51 7.66 24.72
C SER A 642 -33.24 6.65 25.84
N ALA A 643 -32.35 5.67 25.63
CA ALA A 643 -31.97 4.69 26.65
C ALA A 643 -30.96 5.22 27.68
N ASN A 644 -30.29 6.34 27.35
CA ASN A 644 -29.24 6.94 28.18
C ASN A 644 -29.60 8.32 28.76
N HIS A 645 -30.84 8.75 28.51
CA HIS A 645 -31.54 9.84 29.24
C HIS A 645 -32.47 9.25 30.30
#